data_f6f973a1bd7f13871a8e3b972e4791ac
#
_entry.id   f6f973a1bd7f13871a8e3b972e4791ac
#
_cell.length_a   1.000
_cell.length_b   1.000
_cell.length_c   1.000
_cell.angle_alpha   90.00
_cell.angle_beta   90.00
_cell.angle_gamma   90.00
#
_symmetry.space_group_name_H-M   'P 1'
#
loop_
_entity.id
_entity.type
_entity.pdbx_description
1 polymer ?
#
loop_
_entity_poly.entity_id
_entity_poly.type
_entity_poly.pdbx_seq_one_letter_code
_entity_poly.pdbx_strand_id
1 'polypeptide(L)'
;MNETEKRFEEFIENYLISEKGGWTKATDAGYCSDESKDMFLDIVTLTDFVKSTHPMAWKRFERMCTINPVRQFYKAFENAVTQDGLISVLRHGFKHRGINFRVCYFKPESELNEVSITNYQKNVCQCIRQWHYSKRNTNTVDMMLAVNGIPVVAIELKNQLTGQSVDDAMRQWQYDRNPNEPAFGFNKRVLAYFACDLYNVYMTTQLKGPETTFLPFNQGSAGAGKDGGAGNPKSTDGSYVTSYFWEKVLQKDSLLDILQKFINYERTERKETLPDGSTKKTISSKVVFPRYHQLDVVRQLVNHVRTNGAGHNYLIQHSAGSGKSNSIAWTAYRMASLHNENNDAIFNSVIIITDRRILDQQLQATVSSFDHTLGSVVTIDEKKNSGALRDAINDGKRIIVTTLQKFPVIYNEVESAVGKHYAVIVDEAHSSQTGQSALKLKAALADVSDALAEYAELEEKAIEEVEANDILVQEMLSQGKHSNMSFFAFTATPKGKTLEIFGEPQPDGSFHPFHIYSMRQAIEEGFILDVLANYTTYKMCYQIAKNVQDNPEVPTSKAVRTIRRYEELHPHNLQQKAAIIVETFREVTKKKIGGRGKMMVVTASRLAAVRYYHEIKRYLESNNYDDVEIMIAFSGSLKDPDDPTGTEYTESGMNVDRNGNRVKESQTKAVFHEEGNILIVAEKYQTGFDEPLLHTMIVDKELRDVKAVQTLSRVNRIYPGKEDTYILDFVNPIERIREAFQQFYQETSLDEEINFDLIYTTQKTLRGFGIYTDEDIEEVSSIYFDPDVRKANLTQGKISNALKPVADKYNELNQERRYQFRREVRALVKWYNYISQITRMFDKELHKEYVFCSYLAKLLPSDPVQPFDLDNRVKLEYYRLEKTYEGAIELESKPGSWKPTQPKRAGGQKDRTSPLDEIIQRINEEFYGEFTDADRVMVDTLYQKMRKDSKAKKAAKTEDRQVYERSLFPGIFDTTAQEAYMENTAAYEQLFLDADKYQAVMRALADRLYKELHDDK
;
A
#
# COMPACT_ATOMS: atom_id res chain seq x y z
N MET A 1 0.04 -34.52 -32.08
CA MET A 1 0.89 -34.28 -30.88
C MET A 1 2.30 -34.73 -31.22
N ASN A 2 3.29 -33.88 -31.00
CA ASN A 2 4.70 -34.21 -31.27
C ASN A 2 5.19 -35.19 -30.18
N GLU A 3 6.04 -36.14 -30.54
CA GLU A 3 6.57 -37.15 -29.60
C GLU A 3 7.24 -36.52 -28.34
N THR A 4 7.85 -35.34 -28.48
CA THR A 4 8.52 -34.61 -27.43
C THR A 4 7.54 -33.98 -26.44
N GLU A 5 6.40 -33.47 -26.88
CA GLU A 5 5.34 -32.90 -26.03
C GLU A 5 4.66 -34.03 -25.26
N LYS A 6 4.40 -35.18 -25.92
CA LYS A 6 3.86 -36.38 -25.27
C LYS A 6 4.77 -36.89 -24.16
N ARG A 7 6.09 -36.84 -24.30
CA ARG A 7 7.04 -37.23 -23.27
C ARG A 7 7.00 -36.29 -22.06
N PHE A 8 6.78 -35.00 -22.27
CA PHE A 8 6.64 -34.02 -21.19
C PHE A 8 5.37 -34.29 -20.37
N GLU A 9 4.24 -34.50 -21.03
CA GLU A 9 3.00 -34.92 -20.35
C GLU A 9 3.18 -36.23 -19.57
N GLU A 10 3.83 -37.25 -20.17
CA GLU A 10 4.09 -38.55 -19.55
C GLU A 10 4.98 -38.42 -18.32
N PHE A 11 5.96 -37.52 -18.35
CA PHE A 11 6.82 -37.27 -17.22
C PHE A 11 6.04 -36.70 -16.02
N ILE A 12 5.20 -35.67 -16.27
CA ILE A 12 4.36 -35.05 -15.25
C ILE A 12 3.35 -36.07 -14.69
N GLU A 13 2.67 -36.82 -15.57
CA GLU A 13 1.73 -37.89 -15.15
C GLU A 13 2.44 -38.92 -14.25
N ASN A 14 3.60 -39.43 -14.67
CA ASN A 14 4.35 -40.43 -13.89
C ASN A 14 4.73 -39.95 -12.51
N TYR A 15 5.11 -38.67 -12.37
CA TYR A 15 5.35 -38.07 -11.06
C TYR A 15 4.06 -38.02 -10.22
N LEU A 16 2.98 -37.46 -10.80
CA LEU A 16 1.72 -37.27 -10.09
C LEU A 16 1.12 -38.62 -9.62
N ILE A 17 1.23 -39.70 -10.41
CA ILE A 17 0.73 -41.02 -10.00
C ILE A 17 1.69 -41.81 -9.11
N SER A 18 2.90 -41.28 -8.85
CA SER A 18 3.82 -41.89 -7.90
C SER A 18 3.32 -41.72 -6.45
N GLU A 19 3.93 -42.43 -5.52
CA GLU A 19 3.66 -42.27 -4.08
C GLU A 19 3.84 -40.82 -3.60
N LYS A 20 4.80 -40.12 -4.17
CA LYS A 20 5.07 -38.68 -3.85
C LYS A 20 3.96 -37.79 -4.38
N GLY A 21 3.45 -38.05 -5.57
CA GLY A 21 2.37 -37.27 -6.18
C GLY A 21 1.01 -37.53 -5.56
N GLY A 22 0.74 -38.81 -5.26
CA GLY A 22 -0.45 -39.28 -4.54
C GLY A 22 -1.73 -39.32 -5.38
N TRP A 23 -1.66 -39.17 -6.70
CA TRP A 23 -2.78 -39.22 -7.63
C TRP A 23 -2.91 -40.63 -8.21
N THR A 24 -4.09 -40.96 -8.73
CA THR A 24 -4.33 -42.19 -9.49
C THR A 24 -4.46 -41.86 -10.96
N LYS A 25 -3.89 -42.72 -11.81
CA LYS A 25 -4.08 -42.61 -13.26
C LYS A 25 -5.51 -42.97 -13.61
N ALA A 26 -6.14 -42.17 -14.44
CA ALA A 26 -7.45 -42.41 -15.00
C ALA A 26 -7.51 -42.00 -16.46
N THR A 27 -8.49 -42.49 -17.17
CA THR A 27 -8.86 -42.03 -18.51
C THR A 27 -10.10 -41.18 -18.42
N ASP A 28 -10.42 -40.44 -19.46
CA ASP A 28 -11.62 -39.64 -19.52
C ASP A 28 -12.91 -40.44 -19.80
N ALA A 29 -12.83 -41.77 -19.86
CA ALA A 29 -13.98 -42.63 -20.10
C ALA A 29 -15.14 -42.40 -19.12
N GLY A 30 -14.82 -42.15 -17.84
CA GLY A 30 -15.81 -41.82 -16.80
C GLY A 30 -16.55 -40.51 -17.10
N TYR A 31 -15.88 -39.56 -17.73
CA TYR A 31 -16.43 -38.22 -18.09
C TYR A 31 -17.17 -38.25 -19.45
N CYS A 32 -16.86 -39.21 -20.31
CA CYS A 32 -17.44 -39.35 -21.63
C CYS A 32 -18.56 -40.40 -21.69
N SER A 33 -18.88 -41.07 -20.57
CA SER A 33 -19.98 -42.04 -20.48
C SER A 33 -21.34 -41.40 -20.76
N ASP A 34 -22.32 -42.17 -21.21
CA ASP A 34 -23.66 -41.67 -21.49
C ASP A 34 -24.33 -41.01 -20.28
N GLU A 35 -23.98 -41.43 -19.06
CA GLU A 35 -24.45 -40.81 -17.81
C GLU A 35 -23.71 -39.52 -17.45
N SER A 36 -22.40 -39.48 -17.70
CA SER A 36 -21.52 -38.36 -17.25
C SER A 36 -21.35 -37.23 -18.29
N LYS A 37 -21.47 -37.58 -19.55
CA LYS A 37 -21.19 -36.72 -20.70
C LYS A 37 -21.95 -35.37 -20.71
N ASP A 38 -23.17 -35.34 -20.13
CA ASP A 38 -23.96 -34.12 -19.97
C ASP A 38 -23.63 -33.36 -18.70
N MET A 39 -22.91 -33.95 -17.80
CA MET A 39 -22.64 -33.42 -16.47
C MET A 39 -21.25 -32.79 -16.34
N PHE A 40 -20.35 -33.12 -17.27
CA PHE A 40 -18.95 -32.71 -17.27
C PHE A 40 -18.23 -33.05 -15.94
N LEU A 41 -18.56 -34.21 -15.38
CA LEU A 41 -17.94 -34.85 -14.21
C LEU A 41 -18.12 -36.35 -14.28
N ASP A 42 -17.29 -37.13 -13.59
CA ASP A 42 -17.50 -38.55 -13.43
C ASP A 42 -18.47 -38.81 -12.27
N ILE A 43 -19.76 -38.94 -12.60
CA ILE A 43 -20.83 -39.14 -11.62
C ILE A 43 -20.73 -40.46 -10.87
N VAL A 44 -20.14 -41.48 -11.49
CA VAL A 44 -19.98 -42.78 -10.83
C VAL A 44 -18.96 -42.67 -9.72
N THR A 45 -17.77 -42.14 -9.99
CA THR A 45 -16.74 -41.86 -8.96
C THR A 45 -17.29 -40.96 -7.86
N LEU A 46 -18.05 -39.89 -8.17
CA LEU A 46 -18.62 -39.01 -7.17
C LEU A 46 -19.63 -39.71 -6.26
N THR A 47 -20.55 -40.47 -6.84
CA THR A 47 -21.55 -41.16 -6.05
C THR A 47 -20.96 -42.29 -5.23
N ASP A 48 -19.97 -43.03 -5.72
CA ASP A 48 -19.27 -44.06 -4.98
C ASP A 48 -18.47 -43.55 -3.80
N PHE A 49 -17.84 -42.34 -3.98
CA PHE A 49 -17.23 -41.63 -2.86
C PHE A 49 -18.26 -41.28 -1.78
N VAL A 50 -19.43 -40.74 -2.16
CA VAL A 50 -20.49 -40.38 -1.22
C VAL A 50 -21.05 -41.60 -0.52
N LYS A 51 -21.25 -42.70 -1.25
CA LYS A 51 -21.69 -43.99 -0.67
C LYS A 51 -20.69 -44.54 0.34
N SER A 52 -19.39 -44.44 0.06
CA SER A 52 -18.34 -44.97 0.93
C SER A 52 -18.14 -44.14 2.19
N THR A 53 -18.36 -42.82 2.12
CA THR A 53 -18.19 -41.92 3.25
C THR A 53 -19.48 -41.68 4.04
N HIS A 54 -20.66 -41.77 3.38
CA HIS A 54 -21.97 -41.55 4.00
C HIS A 54 -22.99 -42.68 3.67
N PRO A 55 -22.70 -43.94 3.98
CA PRO A 55 -23.52 -45.07 3.53
C PRO A 55 -24.97 -45.00 4.06
N MET A 56 -25.18 -44.56 5.29
CA MET A 56 -26.52 -44.42 5.86
C MET A 56 -27.30 -43.25 5.24
N ALA A 57 -26.63 -42.14 4.97
CA ALA A 57 -27.22 -40.98 4.31
C ALA A 57 -27.64 -41.33 2.88
N TRP A 58 -26.79 -42.04 2.13
CA TRP A 58 -27.10 -42.52 0.80
C TRP A 58 -28.27 -43.49 0.77
N LYS A 59 -28.30 -44.52 1.63
CA LYS A 59 -29.43 -45.44 1.77
C LYS A 59 -30.76 -44.76 2.10
N ARG A 60 -30.72 -43.73 2.97
CA ARG A 60 -31.88 -42.90 3.26
C ARG A 60 -32.32 -42.10 2.05
N PHE A 61 -31.38 -41.51 1.31
CA PHE A 61 -31.67 -40.79 0.09
C PHE A 61 -32.31 -41.68 -0.99
N GLU A 62 -31.75 -42.87 -1.24
CA GLU A 62 -32.31 -43.86 -2.20
C GLU A 62 -33.76 -44.23 -1.92
N ARG A 63 -34.09 -44.41 -0.64
CA ARG A 63 -35.49 -44.66 -0.23
C ARG A 63 -36.44 -43.50 -0.52
N MET A 64 -35.93 -42.27 -0.55
CA MET A 64 -36.70 -41.08 -0.85
C MET A 64 -36.81 -40.80 -2.35
N CYS A 65 -36.03 -41.46 -3.17
CA CYS A 65 -35.97 -41.30 -4.62
C CYS A 65 -36.78 -42.44 -5.30
N THR A 66 -37.85 -42.10 -5.98
CA THR A 66 -38.69 -43.08 -6.69
C THR A 66 -38.07 -43.51 -8.02
N ILE A 67 -37.26 -42.66 -8.65
CA ILE A 67 -36.64 -42.94 -9.95
C ILE A 67 -35.24 -42.34 -9.97
N ASN A 68 -34.26 -43.12 -10.48
CA ASN A 68 -32.85 -42.72 -10.71
C ASN A 68 -32.22 -41.83 -9.63
N PRO A 69 -31.80 -42.41 -8.50
CA PRO A 69 -31.21 -41.66 -7.39
C PRO A 69 -29.95 -40.86 -7.81
N VAL A 70 -29.13 -41.45 -8.69
CA VAL A 70 -27.89 -40.78 -9.19
C VAL A 70 -28.21 -39.46 -9.90
N ARG A 71 -29.21 -39.47 -10.78
CA ARG A 71 -29.62 -38.26 -11.50
C ARG A 71 -30.27 -37.21 -10.58
N GLN A 72 -30.99 -37.65 -9.57
CA GLN A 72 -31.55 -36.74 -8.56
C GLN A 72 -30.47 -36.13 -7.68
N PHE A 73 -29.47 -36.93 -7.29
CA PHE A 73 -28.29 -36.45 -6.58
C PHE A 73 -27.53 -35.43 -7.40
N TYR A 74 -27.26 -35.73 -8.70
CA TYR A 74 -26.62 -34.76 -9.59
C TYR A 74 -27.37 -33.46 -9.69
N LYS A 75 -28.69 -33.46 -9.85
CA LYS A 75 -29.50 -32.24 -9.87
C LYS A 75 -29.38 -31.43 -8.58
N ALA A 76 -29.38 -32.12 -7.44
CA ALA A 76 -29.21 -31.45 -6.15
C ALA A 76 -27.80 -30.85 -5.99
N PHE A 77 -26.78 -31.59 -6.43
CA PHE A 77 -25.39 -31.10 -6.48
C PHE A 77 -25.26 -29.87 -7.41
N GLU A 78 -25.80 -29.94 -8.64
CA GLU A 78 -25.73 -28.83 -9.61
C GLU A 78 -26.46 -27.57 -9.14
N ASN A 79 -27.61 -27.76 -8.48
CA ASN A 79 -28.32 -26.64 -7.85
C ASN A 79 -27.48 -25.99 -6.74
N ALA A 80 -26.84 -26.78 -5.88
CA ALA A 80 -25.97 -26.26 -4.84
C ALA A 80 -24.76 -25.54 -5.42
N VAL A 81 -24.10 -26.13 -6.44
CA VAL A 81 -22.97 -25.48 -7.15
C VAL A 81 -23.38 -24.18 -7.84
N THR A 82 -24.60 -24.14 -8.42
CA THR A 82 -25.10 -22.91 -9.05
C THR A 82 -25.43 -21.83 -8.03
N GLN A 83 -25.87 -22.20 -6.85
CA GLN A 83 -26.28 -21.29 -5.77
C GLN A 83 -25.07 -20.79 -4.95
N ASP A 84 -24.20 -21.71 -4.51
CA ASP A 84 -23.14 -21.45 -3.54
C ASP A 84 -21.73 -21.47 -4.17
N GLY A 85 -21.59 -21.96 -5.39
CA GLY A 85 -20.33 -22.18 -6.10
C GLY A 85 -19.64 -23.49 -5.70
N LEU A 86 -18.78 -24.03 -6.59
CA LEU A 86 -18.08 -25.27 -6.39
C LEU A 86 -17.15 -25.23 -5.16
N ILE A 87 -16.44 -24.12 -4.94
CA ILE A 87 -15.53 -23.97 -3.81
C ILE A 87 -16.25 -24.20 -2.47
N SER A 88 -17.42 -23.59 -2.29
CA SER A 88 -18.25 -23.77 -1.10
C SER A 88 -18.75 -25.21 -0.95
N VAL A 89 -19.22 -25.81 -2.05
CA VAL A 89 -19.71 -27.19 -2.06
C VAL A 89 -18.60 -28.20 -1.74
N LEU A 90 -17.37 -27.98 -2.24
CA LEU A 90 -16.22 -28.84 -1.89
C LEU A 90 -15.90 -28.74 -0.39
N ARG A 91 -15.94 -27.54 0.18
CA ARG A 91 -15.57 -27.31 1.59
C ARG A 91 -16.64 -27.74 2.58
N HIS A 92 -17.91 -27.45 2.30
CA HIS A 92 -18.98 -27.59 3.25
C HIS A 92 -19.97 -28.68 2.88
N GLY A 93 -19.91 -29.19 1.62
CA GLY A 93 -20.94 -30.03 1.08
C GLY A 93 -22.22 -29.29 0.79
N PHE A 94 -23.34 -29.99 0.70
CA PHE A 94 -24.66 -29.39 0.47
C PHE A 94 -25.75 -30.17 1.17
N LYS A 95 -26.89 -29.55 1.41
CA LYS A 95 -28.06 -30.13 2.05
C LYS A 95 -29.17 -30.34 1.03
N HIS A 96 -29.70 -31.57 0.97
CA HIS A 96 -30.85 -31.90 0.14
C HIS A 96 -31.82 -32.80 0.90
N ARG A 97 -33.12 -32.43 0.93
CA ARG A 97 -34.18 -33.20 1.62
C ARG A 97 -33.83 -33.57 3.07
N GLY A 98 -33.16 -32.69 3.80
CA GLY A 98 -32.74 -32.92 5.18
C GLY A 98 -31.54 -33.84 5.36
N ILE A 99 -30.85 -34.22 4.27
CA ILE A 99 -29.62 -35.01 4.27
C ILE A 99 -28.46 -34.11 3.91
N ASN A 100 -27.35 -34.14 4.67
CA ASN A 100 -26.12 -33.45 4.36
C ASN A 100 -25.20 -34.39 3.56
N PHE A 101 -24.72 -33.90 2.41
CA PHE A 101 -23.77 -34.60 1.56
C PHE A 101 -22.44 -33.86 1.55
N ARG A 102 -21.35 -34.57 1.81
CA ARG A 102 -20.01 -34.14 1.60
C ARG A 102 -19.47 -34.74 0.31
N VAL A 103 -18.88 -33.93 -0.56
CA VAL A 103 -18.32 -34.34 -1.85
C VAL A 103 -16.80 -34.39 -1.85
N CYS A 104 -16.19 -33.89 -0.78
CA CYS A 104 -14.75 -33.89 -0.54
C CYS A 104 -14.47 -33.83 0.96
N TYR A 105 -13.42 -34.49 1.42
CA TYR A 105 -12.85 -34.35 2.74
C TYR A 105 -11.43 -33.80 2.64
N PHE A 106 -11.09 -32.89 3.54
CA PHE A 106 -9.76 -32.29 3.61
C PHE A 106 -8.99 -32.83 4.81
N LYS A 107 -7.65 -32.75 4.72
CA LYS A 107 -6.78 -33.21 5.80
C LYS A 107 -7.03 -32.37 7.06
N PRO A 108 -7.40 -32.98 8.20
CA PRO A 108 -7.59 -32.22 9.44
C PRO A 108 -6.24 -31.71 9.95
N GLU A 109 -6.27 -30.58 10.70
CA GLU A 109 -5.07 -30.02 11.33
C GLU A 109 -4.59 -30.85 12.54
N SER A 110 -5.50 -31.59 13.16
CA SER A 110 -5.25 -32.42 14.32
C SER A 110 -5.56 -33.89 13.98
N GLU A 111 -4.73 -34.80 14.46
CA GLU A 111 -4.91 -36.23 14.27
C GLU A 111 -5.94 -36.88 15.23
N LEU A 112 -6.56 -36.08 16.08
CA LEU A 112 -7.55 -36.54 17.06
C LEU A 112 -8.86 -37.04 16.42
N ASN A 113 -9.16 -36.67 15.18
CA ASN A 113 -10.39 -37.08 14.49
C ASN A 113 -10.13 -38.17 13.46
N GLU A 114 -10.06 -39.43 13.92
CA GLU A 114 -9.82 -40.61 13.08
C GLU A 114 -10.85 -40.76 11.93
N VAL A 115 -12.10 -40.37 12.14
CA VAL A 115 -13.14 -40.44 11.10
C VAL A 115 -12.84 -39.48 9.97
N SER A 116 -12.38 -38.25 10.29
CA SER A 116 -12.00 -37.28 9.28
C SER A 116 -10.76 -37.70 8.50
N ILE A 117 -9.78 -38.33 9.16
CA ILE A 117 -8.58 -38.87 8.53
C ILE A 117 -8.96 -39.99 7.58
N THR A 118 -9.76 -40.94 8.05
CA THR A 118 -10.23 -42.07 7.24
C THR A 118 -11.01 -41.63 6.02
N ASN A 119 -11.90 -40.65 6.17
CA ASN A 119 -12.66 -40.11 5.03
C ASN A 119 -11.79 -39.29 4.08
N TYR A 120 -10.76 -38.56 4.58
CA TYR A 120 -9.77 -37.91 3.75
C TYR A 120 -9.02 -38.90 2.85
N GLN A 121 -8.62 -40.05 3.39
CA GLN A 121 -7.96 -41.13 2.64
C GLN A 121 -8.83 -41.72 1.54
N LYS A 122 -10.16 -41.66 1.68
CA LYS A 122 -11.12 -42.15 0.69
C LYS A 122 -11.28 -41.25 -0.52
N ASN A 123 -10.73 -39.99 -0.49
CA ASN A 123 -10.80 -39.17 -1.68
C ASN A 123 -10.14 -39.85 -2.88
N VAL A 124 -10.85 -39.85 -3.98
CA VAL A 124 -10.37 -40.36 -5.27
C VAL A 124 -9.83 -39.16 -6.06
N CYS A 125 -8.50 -39.04 -6.10
CA CYS A 125 -7.81 -37.98 -6.82
C CYS A 125 -7.25 -38.54 -8.13
N GLN A 126 -7.72 -38.04 -9.26
CA GLN A 126 -7.44 -38.61 -10.58
C GLN A 126 -6.65 -37.64 -11.45
N CYS A 127 -5.60 -38.14 -12.12
CA CYS A 127 -4.86 -37.45 -13.17
C CYS A 127 -5.29 -38.04 -14.50
N ILE A 128 -5.84 -37.22 -15.39
CA ILE A 128 -6.37 -37.57 -16.69
C ILE A 128 -5.61 -36.78 -17.77
N ARG A 129 -5.05 -37.50 -18.75
CA ARG A 129 -4.44 -36.88 -19.94
C ARG A 129 -5.44 -36.83 -21.05
N GLN A 130 -5.31 -35.83 -21.92
CA GLN A 130 -6.09 -35.64 -23.14
C GLN A 130 -7.60 -35.72 -22.88
N TRP A 131 -8.02 -34.87 -21.90
CA TRP A 131 -9.42 -34.81 -21.47
C TRP A 131 -10.31 -34.15 -22.52
N HIS A 132 -11.32 -34.90 -23.05
CA HIS A 132 -12.38 -34.38 -23.91
C HIS A 132 -13.37 -33.54 -23.08
N TYR A 133 -13.27 -32.25 -23.18
CA TYR A 133 -14.04 -31.28 -22.37
C TYR A 133 -15.34 -30.81 -23.04
N SER A 134 -15.56 -31.15 -24.32
CA SER A 134 -16.68 -30.66 -25.13
C SER A 134 -17.44 -31.81 -25.78
N LYS A 135 -18.75 -31.60 -25.97
CA LYS A 135 -19.59 -32.45 -26.80
C LYS A 135 -19.68 -32.01 -28.24
N ARG A 136 -19.22 -30.81 -28.54
CA ARG A 136 -19.36 -30.16 -29.84
C ARG A 136 -18.18 -30.43 -30.78
N ASN A 137 -17.07 -30.79 -30.18
CA ASN A 137 -15.83 -31.06 -30.90
C ASN A 137 -15.05 -32.21 -30.24
N THR A 138 -13.97 -32.63 -30.86
CA THR A 138 -13.05 -33.67 -30.35
C THR A 138 -11.79 -33.09 -29.73
N ASN A 139 -11.80 -31.79 -29.37
CA ASN A 139 -10.66 -31.13 -28.76
C ASN A 139 -10.44 -31.64 -27.34
N THR A 140 -9.19 -31.76 -26.98
CA THR A 140 -8.76 -32.20 -25.67
C THR A 140 -7.95 -31.12 -24.94
N VAL A 141 -7.96 -31.16 -23.61
CA VAL A 141 -7.00 -30.48 -22.75
C VAL A 141 -5.91 -31.46 -22.39
N ASP A 142 -4.64 -31.05 -22.43
CA ASP A 142 -3.49 -31.94 -22.27
C ASP A 142 -3.53 -32.69 -20.93
N MET A 143 -3.87 -32.03 -19.84
CA MET A 143 -3.99 -32.66 -18.52
C MET A 143 -5.11 -32.05 -17.68
N MET A 144 -5.86 -32.89 -16.99
CA MET A 144 -6.91 -32.51 -16.06
C MET A 144 -6.75 -33.26 -14.72
N LEU A 145 -6.90 -32.55 -13.62
CA LEU A 145 -6.92 -33.11 -12.27
C LEU A 145 -8.34 -33.05 -11.71
N ALA A 146 -8.81 -34.19 -11.20
CA ALA A 146 -10.15 -34.31 -10.64
C ALA A 146 -10.11 -34.85 -9.20
N VAL A 147 -11.02 -34.35 -8.38
CA VAL A 147 -11.23 -34.79 -7.01
C VAL A 147 -12.64 -35.40 -6.93
N ASN A 148 -12.70 -36.69 -6.61
CA ASN A 148 -13.96 -37.47 -6.52
C ASN A 148 -14.81 -37.32 -7.80
N GLY A 149 -14.17 -37.38 -8.97
CA GLY A 149 -14.83 -37.24 -10.27
C GLY A 149 -15.17 -35.78 -10.67
N ILE A 150 -14.84 -34.79 -9.87
CA ILE A 150 -15.09 -33.37 -10.16
C ILE A 150 -13.80 -32.72 -10.72
N PRO A 151 -13.78 -32.22 -11.97
CA PRO A 151 -12.62 -31.48 -12.51
C PRO A 151 -12.35 -30.22 -11.71
N VAL A 152 -11.11 -30.05 -11.22
CA VAL A 152 -10.72 -28.88 -10.42
C VAL A 152 -9.59 -28.07 -11.01
N VAL A 153 -8.67 -28.69 -11.77
CA VAL A 153 -7.54 -28.03 -12.46
C VAL A 153 -7.44 -28.56 -13.89
N ALA A 154 -7.15 -27.66 -14.83
CA ALA A 154 -6.90 -28.01 -16.23
C ALA A 154 -5.59 -27.33 -16.69
N ILE A 155 -4.78 -28.05 -17.49
CA ILE A 155 -3.42 -27.64 -17.85
C ILE A 155 -3.21 -27.86 -19.34
N GLU A 156 -2.74 -26.82 -20.05
CA GLU A 156 -2.17 -26.90 -21.39
C GLU A 156 -0.65 -26.87 -21.29
N LEU A 157 0.00 -27.80 -21.95
CA LEU A 157 1.43 -28.01 -21.91
C LEU A 157 2.07 -27.70 -23.26
N LYS A 158 3.22 -27.06 -23.26
CA LYS A 158 4.02 -26.82 -24.46
C LYS A 158 5.48 -27.14 -24.22
N ASN A 159 6.21 -27.37 -25.32
CA ASN A 159 7.61 -27.74 -25.24
C ASN A 159 8.42 -26.91 -26.25
N GLN A 160 9.35 -26.09 -25.75
CA GLN A 160 10.20 -25.24 -26.61
C GLN A 160 11.04 -26.02 -27.62
N LEU A 161 11.37 -27.27 -27.33
CA LEU A 161 12.08 -28.12 -28.28
C LEU A 161 11.26 -28.45 -29.53
N THR A 162 9.95 -28.16 -29.47
CA THR A 162 9.05 -28.28 -30.63
C THR A 162 8.75 -26.95 -31.31
N GLY A 163 9.36 -25.86 -30.83
CA GLY A 163 9.12 -24.49 -31.30
C GLY A 163 7.87 -23.83 -30.71
N GLN A 164 7.25 -24.41 -29.70
CA GLN A 164 6.09 -23.85 -29.00
C GLN A 164 6.46 -23.45 -27.56
N SER A 165 5.88 -22.37 -27.07
CA SER A 165 6.13 -21.80 -25.74
C SER A 165 4.86 -21.74 -24.90
N VAL A 166 4.99 -21.26 -23.68
CA VAL A 166 3.87 -20.98 -22.79
C VAL A 166 2.88 -19.97 -23.39
N ASP A 167 3.34 -19.08 -24.26
CA ASP A 167 2.48 -18.13 -24.97
C ASP A 167 1.52 -18.86 -25.91
N ASP A 168 1.97 -19.94 -26.56
CA ASP A 168 1.09 -20.78 -27.37
C ASP A 168 0.05 -21.51 -26.53
N ALA A 169 0.42 -21.97 -25.32
CA ALA A 169 -0.54 -22.53 -24.37
C ALA A 169 -1.58 -21.50 -23.91
N MET A 170 -1.14 -20.27 -23.60
CA MET A 170 -2.06 -19.18 -23.24
C MET A 170 -2.99 -18.82 -24.41
N ARG A 171 -2.46 -18.73 -25.65
CA ARG A 171 -3.24 -18.51 -26.87
C ARG A 171 -4.27 -19.61 -27.10
N GLN A 172 -3.91 -20.87 -26.85
CA GLN A 172 -4.81 -22.00 -26.96
C GLN A 172 -6.01 -21.84 -25.99
N TRP A 173 -5.79 -21.42 -24.72
CA TRP A 173 -6.85 -21.09 -23.78
C TRP A 173 -7.71 -19.91 -24.25
N GLN A 174 -7.12 -18.89 -24.88
CA GLN A 174 -7.80 -17.67 -25.29
C GLN A 174 -8.65 -17.84 -26.56
N TYR A 175 -8.15 -18.61 -27.54
CA TYR A 175 -8.75 -18.66 -28.88
C TYR A 175 -9.33 -20.01 -29.24
N ASP A 176 -8.76 -21.13 -28.74
CA ASP A 176 -9.18 -22.47 -29.15
C ASP A 176 -10.12 -23.13 -28.13
N ARG A 177 -10.24 -22.55 -26.93
CA ARG A 177 -11.11 -23.05 -25.86
C ARG A 177 -12.30 -22.11 -25.68
N ASN A 178 -13.51 -22.58 -26.03
CA ASN A 178 -14.70 -21.74 -25.86
C ASN A 178 -15.02 -21.59 -24.36
N PRO A 179 -15.00 -20.36 -23.82
CA PRO A 179 -15.27 -20.12 -22.39
C PRO A 179 -16.70 -20.48 -21.96
N ASN A 180 -17.63 -20.64 -22.92
CA ASN A 180 -19.02 -20.99 -22.64
C ASN A 180 -19.26 -22.50 -22.56
N GLU A 181 -18.22 -23.32 -22.70
CA GLU A 181 -18.36 -24.76 -22.45
C GLU A 181 -18.71 -25.01 -20.97
N PRO A 182 -19.68 -25.90 -20.69
CA PRO A 182 -20.07 -26.16 -19.28
C PRO A 182 -18.93 -26.68 -18.42
N ALA A 183 -17.95 -27.36 -19.01
CA ALA A 183 -16.72 -27.79 -18.34
C ALA A 183 -15.88 -26.63 -17.77
N PHE A 184 -16.01 -25.45 -18.37
CA PHE A 184 -15.29 -24.23 -18.00
C PHE A 184 -16.18 -23.20 -17.27
N GLY A 185 -17.37 -23.62 -16.84
CA GLY A 185 -18.30 -22.78 -16.09
C GLY A 185 -17.65 -22.20 -14.83
N PHE A 186 -17.66 -20.86 -14.74
CA PHE A 186 -17.01 -20.13 -13.65
C PHE A 186 -17.49 -20.60 -12.26
N ASN A 187 -16.57 -21.05 -11.41
CA ASN A 187 -16.82 -21.62 -10.06
C ASN A 187 -17.84 -22.76 -10.06
N LYS A 188 -17.90 -23.56 -11.15
CA LYS A 188 -18.80 -24.73 -11.28
C LYS A 188 -18.07 -26.04 -11.53
N ARG A 189 -16.95 -25.99 -12.26
CA ARG A 189 -16.08 -27.14 -12.57
C ARG A 189 -14.64 -26.71 -12.36
N VAL A 190 -13.84 -26.63 -13.42
CA VAL A 190 -12.44 -26.20 -13.32
C VAL A 190 -12.31 -24.85 -12.61
N LEU A 191 -11.52 -24.84 -11.52
CA LEU A 191 -11.30 -23.66 -10.67
C LEU A 191 -10.02 -22.89 -11.01
N ALA A 192 -9.05 -23.60 -11.63
CA ALA A 192 -7.79 -22.98 -12.07
C ALA A 192 -7.34 -23.62 -13.40
N TYR A 193 -6.89 -22.76 -14.30
CA TYR A 193 -6.37 -23.10 -15.62
C TYR A 193 -4.91 -22.71 -15.66
N PHE A 194 -4.04 -23.62 -16.09
CA PHE A 194 -2.62 -23.38 -16.20
C PHE A 194 -2.14 -23.52 -17.63
N ALA A 195 -1.19 -22.68 -17.99
CA ALA A 195 -0.34 -22.81 -19.18
C ALA A 195 1.08 -23.06 -18.69
N CYS A 196 1.72 -24.13 -19.12
CA CYS A 196 3.04 -24.53 -18.66
C CYS A 196 3.92 -24.97 -19.82
N ASP A 197 5.17 -24.53 -19.80
CA ASP A 197 6.22 -25.07 -20.67
C ASP A 197 7.45 -25.51 -19.85
N LEU A 198 8.59 -25.67 -20.46
CA LEU A 198 9.80 -26.16 -19.79
C LEU A 198 10.37 -25.13 -18.79
N TYR A 199 10.04 -23.83 -18.96
CA TYR A 199 10.65 -22.73 -18.21
C TYR A 199 9.66 -21.90 -17.39
N ASN A 200 8.38 -21.83 -17.81
CA ASN A 200 7.41 -20.93 -17.20
C ASN A 200 6.06 -21.59 -16.93
N VAL A 201 5.39 -21.07 -15.92
CA VAL A 201 4.02 -21.44 -15.56
C VAL A 201 3.18 -20.16 -15.44
N TYR A 202 2.02 -20.14 -16.09
CA TYR A 202 1.02 -19.09 -15.96
C TYR A 202 -0.34 -19.68 -15.60
N MET A 203 -1.17 -18.89 -14.93
CA MET A 203 -2.46 -19.33 -14.46
C MET A 203 -3.56 -18.29 -14.63
N THR A 204 -4.80 -18.79 -14.75
CA THR A 204 -6.02 -17.99 -14.64
C THR A 204 -7.11 -18.77 -13.92
N THR A 205 -8.10 -18.07 -13.36
CA THR A 205 -9.25 -18.69 -12.69
C THR A 205 -10.55 -18.53 -13.47
N GLN A 206 -10.50 -17.81 -14.61
CA GLN A 206 -11.66 -17.60 -15.45
C GLN A 206 -11.24 -17.42 -16.91
N LEU A 207 -11.83 -18.21 -17.80
CA LEU A 207 -11.70 -18.00 -19.24
C LEU A 207 -12.71 -16.95 -19.72
N LYS A 208 -12.26 -16.04 -20.59
CA LYS A 208 -13.05 -14.97 -21.22
C LYS A 208 -12.78 -14.85 -22.71
N GLY A 209 -12.34 -15.92 -23.34
CA GLY A 209 -11.85 -15.90 -24.72
C GLY A 209 -10.60 -15.02 -24.84
N PRO A 210 -10.49 -14.16 -25.88
CA PRO A 210 -9.32 -13.28 -26.08
C PRO A 210 -9.02 -12.35 -24.88
N GLU A 211 -10.01 -12.02 -24.08
CA GLU A 211 -9.86 -11.16 -22.89
C GLU A 211 -9.35 -11.92 -21.65
N THR A 212 -9.04 -13.21 -21.77
CA THR A 212 -8.50 -14.00 -20.67
C THR A 212 -7.12 -13.47 -20.27
N THR A 213 -6.96 -13.09 -19.01
CA THR A 213 -5.70 -12.61 -18.46
C THR A 213 -5.03 -13.74 -17.69
N PHE A 214 -3.77 -14.01 -18.01
CA PHE A 214 -2.93 -14.97 -17.32
C PHE A 214 -1.99 -14.23 -16.36
N LEU A 215 -1.74 -14.84 -15.24
CA LEU A 215 -0.86 -14.36 -14.17
C LEU A 215 0.35 -15.29 -14.07
N PRO A 216 1.59 -14.76 -13.94
CA PRO A 216 2.76 -15.61 -13.74
C PRO A 216 2.64 -16.39 -12.43
N PHE A 217 3.11 -17.63 -12.47
CA PHE A 217 3.09 -18.55 -11.34
C PHE A 217 4.48 -19.13 -11.09
N ASN A 218 5.52 -18.30 -11.30
CA ASN A 218 6.93 -18.68 -11.21
C ASN A 218 7.50 -18.40 -9.82
N GLN A 219 8.65 -19.03 -9.51
CA GLN A 219 9.33 -18.91 -8.23
C GLN A 219 10.15 -17.62 -8.10
N GLY A 220 10.56 -17.03 -9.24
CA GLY A 220 11.62 -16.03 -9.33
C GLY A 220 12.96 -16.67 -9.71
N SER A 221 13.81 -15.91 -10.40
CA SER A 221 15.08 -16.44 -10.99
C SER A 221 16.07 -16.99 -9.95
N ALA A 222 16.01 -16.51 -8.69
CA ALA A 222 16.84 -16.99 -7.59
C ALA A 222 16.14 -18.05 -6.70
N GLY A 223 14.88 -18.38 -7.02
CA GLY A 223 14.01 -19.26 -6.24
C GLY A 223 13.07 -18.52 -5.29
N ALA A 224 12.11 -19.26 -4.77
CA ALA A 224 11.05 -18.73 -3.95
C ALA A 224 11.55 -18.00 -2.69
N GLY A 225 11.02 -16.82 -2.44
CA GLY A 225 11.35 -16.02 -1.27
C GLY A 225 12.74 -15.38 -1.26
N LYS A 226 13.49 -15.51 -2.35
CA LYS A 226 14.84 -14.96 -2.49
C LYS A 226 14.87 -13.77 -3.44
N ASP A 227 15.91 -12.95 -3.31
CA ASP A 227 16.10 -11.81 -4.19
C ASP A 227 16.50 -12.25 -5.60
N GLY A 228 15.67 -11.92 -6.58
CA GLY A 228 15.87 -12.28 -7.99
C GLY A 228 14.91 -11.52 -8.91
N GLY A 229 14.99 -11.84 -10.20
CA GLY A 229 14.07 -11.38 -11.25
C GLY A 229 12.96 -12.39 -11.55
N ALA A 230 12.28 -12.21 -12.68
CA ALA A 230 11.25 -13.12 -13.18
C ALA A 230 11.80 -14.52 -13.52
N GLY A 231 10.89 -15.48 -13.71
CA GLY A 231 11.17 -16.84 -14.13
C GLY A 231 11.42 -17.81 -12.99
N ASN A 232 12.22 -18.82 -13.25
CA ASN A 232 12.52 -19.89 -12.31
C ASN A 232 14.03 -20.15 -12.25
N PRO A 233 14.58 -20.62 -11.12
CA PRO A 233 15.99 -20.96 -11.02
C PRO A 233 16.31 -22.23 -11.84
N LYS A 234 17.56 -22.38 -12.26
CA LYS A 234 18.02 -23.62 -12.86
C LYS A 234 17.80 -24.76 -11.86
N SER A 235 17.27 -25.89 -12.37
CA SER A 235 17.08 -27.08 -11.54
C SER A 235 18.44 -27.58 -10.99
N THR A 236 18.47 -27.92 -9.73
CA THR A 236 19.67 -28.42 -9.04
C THR A 236 19.92 -29.91 -9.25
N ASP A 237 18.87 -30.67 -9.55
CA ASP A 237 18.89 -32.10 -9.76
C ASP A 237 18.91 -32.51 -11.24
N GLY A 238 18.97 -31.50 -12.15
CA GLY A 238 18.95 -31.72 -13.59
C GLY A 238 17.57 -32.08 -14.17
N SER A 239 16.50 -31.95 -13.37
CA SER A 239 15.11 -32.13 -13.82
C SER A 239 14.57 -30.89 -14.52
N TYR A 240 13.27 -30.82 -14.73
CA TYR A 240 12.64 -29.65 -15.36
C TYR A 240 12.67 -28.44 -14.43
N VAL A 241 12.91 -27.27 -14.99
CA VAL A 241 12.91 -26.00 -14.27
C VAL A 241 11.54 -25.72 -13.63
N THR A 242 10.47 -26.20 -14.27
CA THR A 242 9.09 -26.06 -13.79
C THR A 242 8.63 -27.23 -12.89
N SER A 243 9.53 -28.13 -12.46
CA SER A 243 9.19 -29.30 -11.65
C SER A 243 8.46 -28.97 -10.34
N TYR A 244 8.78 -27.83 -9.71
CA TYR A 244 8.09 -27.35 -8.50
C TYR A 244 6.56 -27.31 -8.67
N PHE A 245 6.07 -27.09 -9.90
CA PHE A 245 4.64 -26.99 -10.18
C PHE A 245 3.92 -28.32 -9.88
N TRP A 246 4.41 -29.45 -10.38
CA TRP A 246 3.79 -30.74 -10.05
C TRP A 246 4.29 -31.35 -8.75
N GLU A 247 5.52 -31.05 -8.32
CA GLU A 247 6.10 -31.61 -7.11
C GLU A 247 5.62 -30.93 -5.83
N LYS A 248 5.42 -29.60 -5.85
CA LYS A 248 5.07 -28.82 -4.66
C LYS A 248 3.66 -28.23 -4.70
N VAL A 249 3.08 -27.99 -5.89
CA VAL A 249 1.78 -27.33 -6.02
C VAL A 249 0.68 -28.33 -6.35
N LEU A 250 0.85 -29.16 -7.38
CA LEU A 250 -0.14 -30.10 -7.83
C LEU A 250 -0.12 -31.46 -7.09
N GLN A 251 0.88 -31.72 -6.27
CA GLN A 251 0.89 -32.87 -5.37
C GLN A 251 -0.44 -32.93 -4.60
N LYS A 252 -1.02 -34.13 -4.43
CA LYS A 252 -2.38 -34.34 -3.91
C LYS A 252 -2.68 -33.55 -2.63
N ASP A 253 -1.87 -33.74 -1.58
CA ASP A 253 -2.11 -33.08 -0.29
C ASP A 253 -1.97 -31.57 -0.41
N SER A 254 -1.04 -31.10 -1.25
CA SER A 254 -0.82 -29.71 -1.53
C SER A 254 -1.99 -29.04 -2.26
N LEU A 255 -2.49 -29.67 -3.34
CA LEU A 255 -3.63 -29.12 -4.07
C LEU A 255 -4.90 -29.13 -3.22
N LEU A 256 -5.14 -30.18 -2.44
CA LEU A 256 -6.28 -30.24 -1.52
C LEU A 256 -6.16 -29.16 -0.42
N ASP A 257 -4.96 -28.87 0.11
CA ASP A 257 -4.73 -27.75 1.03
C ASP A 257 -5.01 -26.39 0.37
N ILE A 258 -4.64 -26.21 -0.90
CA ILE A 258 -4.95 -25.00 -1.66
C ILE A 258 -6.47 -24.85 -1.82
N LEU A 259 -7.18 -25.90 -2.21
CA LEU A 259 -8.64 -25.88 -2.37
C LEU A 259 -9.37 -25.62 -1.06
N GLN A 260 -8.83 -26.10 0.06
CA GLN A 260 -9.41 -25.89 1.39
C GLN A 260 -9.15 -24.47 1.92
N LYS A 261 -7.90 -23.98 1.85
CA LYS A 261 -7.42 -22.88 2.69
C LYS A 261 -6.98 -21.64 1.93
N PHE A 262 -6.68 -21.75 0.65
CA PHE A 262 -6.14 -20.63 -0.11
C PHE A 262 -7.11 -20.09 -1.16
N ILE A 263 -7.75 -20.96 -1.95
CA ILE A 263 -8.68 -20.49 -2.98
C ILE A 263 -9.85 -19.74 -2.32
N ASN A 264 -10.23 -18.57 -2.86
CA ASN A 264 -11.32 -17.77 -2.29
C ASN A 264 -12.25 -17.27 -3.40
N TYR A 265 -13.54 -17.19 -3.08
CA TYR A 265 -14.56 -16.61 -3.95
C TYR A 265 -14.99 -15.24 -3.41
N GLU A 266 -14.61 -14.21 -4.12
CA GLU A 266 -14.95 -12.83 -3.77
C GLU A 266 -16.13 -12.37 -4.62
N ARG A 267 -17.15 -11.84 -3.95
CA ARG A 267 -18.32 -11.23 -4.57
C ARG A 267 -18.44 -9.78 -4.13
N THR A 268 -18.38 -8.86 -5.07
CA THR A 268 -18.53 -7.44 -4.82
C THR A 268 -19.82 -6.95 -5.46
N GLU A 269 -20.73 -6.41 -4.66
CA GLU A 269 -21.92 -5.73 -5.15
C GLU A 269 -21.63 -4.24 -5.28
N ARG A 270 -21.79 -3.71 -6.49
CA ARG A 270 -21.78 -2.28 -6.75
C ARG A 270 -23.20 -1.83 -7.02
N LYS A 271 -23.60 -0.75 -6.39
CA LYS A 271 -24.89 -0.08 -6.62
C LYS A 271 -24.59 1.19 -7.42
N GLU A 272 -25.03 1.24 -8.63
CA GLU A 272 -24.96 2.40 -9.51
C GLU A 272 -26.34 3.06 -9.56
N THR A 273 -26.42 4.34 -9.23
CA THR A 273 -27.65 5.10 -9.39
C THR A 273 -27.68 5.66 -10.80
N LEU A 274 -28.62 5.20 -11.61
CA LEU A 274 -28.79 5.67 -12.97
C LEU A 274 -29.39 7.10 -13.01
N PRO A 275 -29.23 7.82 -14.12
CA PRO A 275 -29.76 9.19 -14.26
C PRO A 275 -31.26 9.33 -14.03
N ASP A 276 -32.03 8.24 -14.18
CA ASP A 276 -33.46 8.18 -13.91
C ASP A 276 -33.83 7.95 -12.43
N GLY A 277 -32.82 7.94 -11.53
CA GLY A 277 -32.97 7.67 -10.10
C GLY A 277 -33.13 6.20 -9.74
N SER A 278 -33.14 5.29 -10.70
CA SER A 278 -33.14 3.85 -10.45
C SER A 278 -31.74 3.36 -10.03
N THR A 279 -31.70 2.30 -9.20
CA THR A 279 -30.43 1.72 -8.74
C THR A 279 -30.13 0.44 -9.52
N LYS A 280 -29.11 0.45 -10.36
CA LYS A 280 -28.57 -0.73 -11.01
C LYS A 280 -27.58 -1.42 -10.07
N LYS A 281 -27.83 -2.67 -9.73
CA LYS A 281 -26.89 -3.50 -9.00
C LYS A 281 -26.02 -4.28 -9.98
N THR A 282 -24.73 -4.00 -9.98
CA THR A 282 -23.75 -4.79 -10.73
C THR A 282 -23.01 -5.69 -9.75
N ILE A 283 -23.07 -6.99 -10.00
CA ILE A 283 -22.36 -7.99 -9.20
C ILE A 283 -21.12 -8.38 -9.99
N SER A 284 -19.97 -8.11 -9.42
CA SER A 284 -18.68 -8.62 -9.90
C SER A 284 -18.23 -9.75 -8.99
N SER A 285 -17.82 -10.86 -9.57
CA SER A 285 -17.31 -12.00 -8.83
C SER A 285 -15.98 -12.49 -9.42
N LYS A 286 -15.05 -12.87 -8.57
CA LYS A 286 -13.78 -13.45 -8.96
C LYS A 286 -13.42 -14.61 -8.03
N VAL A 287 -12.74 -15.61 -8.57
CA VAL A 287 -12.05 -16.63 -7.81
C VAL A 287 -10.59 -16.21 -7.68
N VAL A 288 -10.12 -16.12 -6.45
CA VAL A 288 -8.73 -15.79 -6.11
C VAL A 288 -8.00 -17.10 -5.81
N PHE A 289 -7.02 -17.40 -6.64
CA PHE A 289 -6.05 -18.47 -6.41
C PHE A 289 -4.74 -17.83 -5.95
N PRO A 290 -3.99 -18.36 -4.97
CA PRO A 290 -2.76 -17.74 -4.50
C PRO A 290 -1.73 -17.75 -5.64
N ARG A 291 -0.94 -16.69 -5.75
CA ARG A 291 0.25 -16.70 -6.60
C ARG A 291 1.35 -17.48 -5.93
N TYR A 292 2.37 -17.86 -6.69
CA TYR A 292 3.41 -18.70 -6.14
C TYR A 292 4.08 -18.07 -4.91
N HIS A 293 4.51 -16.81 -4.99
CA HIS A 293 5.13 -16.12 -3.86
C HIS A 293 4.22 -15.99 -2.63
N GLN A 294 2.91 -15.87 -2.83
CA GLN A 294 1.92 -15.81 -1.74
C GLN A 294 1.72 -17.18 -1.10
N LEU A 295 1.64 -18.22 -1.90
CA LEU A 295 1.55 -19.61 -1.44
C LEU A 295 2.80 -19.99 -0.66
N ASP A 296 3.95 -19.64 -1.21
CA ASP A 296 5.26 -20.01 -0.66
C ASP A 296 5.52 -19.32 0.68
N VAL A 297 5.32 -17.99 0.79
CA VAL A 297 5.54 -17.27 2.05
C VAL A 297 4.66 -17.83 3.18
N VAL A 298 3.37 -18.07 2.90
CA VAL A 298 2.46 -18.61 3.93
C VAL A 298 2.90 -20.00 4.37
N ARG A 299 3.32 -20.85 3.43
CA ARG A 299 3.82 -22.20 3.73
C ARG A 299 5.13 -22.20 4.50
N GLN A 300 6.07 -21.34 4.11
CA GLN A 300 7.33 -21.18 4.85
C GLN A 300 7.07 -20.73 6.29
N LEU A 301 6.20 -19.72 6.48
CA LEU A 301 5.81 -19.24 7.81
C LEU A 301 5.15 -20.35 8.64
N VAL A 302 4.18 -21.09 8.07
CA VAL A 302 3.52 -22.20 8.75
C VAL A 302 4.50 -23.29 9.17
N ASN A 303 5.41 -23.67 8.27
CA ASN A 303 6.41 -24.70 8.57
C ASN A 303 7.39 -24.27 9.65
N HIS A 304 7.90 -23.04 9.56
CA HIS A 304 8.84 -22.49 10.55
C HIS A 304 8.20 -22.38 11.93
N VAL A 305 6.97 -21.85 11.99
CA VAL A 305 6.23 -21.72 13.27
C VAL A 305 5.87 -23.09 13.85
N ARG A 306 5.49 -24.07 13.01
CA ARG A 306 5.20 -25.43 13.50
C ARG A 306 6.40 -26.09 14.16
N THR A 307 7.61 -25.86 13.61
CA THR A 307 8.85 -26.44 14.13
C THR A 307 9.38 -25.67 15.35
N ASN A 308 9.31 -24.34 15.35
CA ASN A 308 10.00 -23.51 16.35
C ASN A 308 9.03 -22.91 17.41
N GLY A 309 7.71 -23.03 17.21
CA GLY A 309 6.72 -22.44 18.12
C GLY A 309 6.56 -20.92 18.02
N ALA A 310 6.06 -20.31 19.07
CA ALA A 310 5.94 -18.87 19.23
C ALA A 310 7.30 -18.24 19.59
N GLY A 311 7.41 -16.91 19.57
CA GLY A 311 8.58 -16.15 20.01
C GLY A 311 9.49 -15.65 18.88
N HIS A 312 9.23 -15.99 17.62
CA HIS A 312 10.03 -15.57 16.47
C HIS A 312 9.37 -14.41 15.72
N ASN A 313 10.21 -13.50 15.20
CA ASN A 313 9.79 -12.40 14.34
C ASN A 313 10.12 -12.70 12.88
N TYR A 314 9.24 -12.26 11.98
CA TYR A 314 9.34 -12.49 10.55
C TYR A 314 9.12 -11.18 9.79
N LEU A 315 10.08 -10.80 8.95
CA LEU A 315 9.95 -9.67 8.03
C LEU A 315 9.69 -10.18 6.62
N ILE A 316 8.58 -9.77 6.05
CA ILE A 316 8.15 -10.14 4.70
C ILE A 316 8.25 -8.88 3.82
N GLN A 317 9.28 -8.85 2.95
CA GLN A 317 9.47 -7.76 1.98
C GLN A 317 8.79 -8.12 0.67
N HIS A 318 7.55 -7.68 0.49
CA HIS A 318 6.80 -7.85 -0.74
C HIS A 318 6.47 -6.50 -1.38
N SER A 319 6.70 -6.37 -2.68
CA SER A 319 6.54 -5.11 -3.41
C SER A 319 5.15 -4.49 -3.26
N ALA A 320 5.05 -3.18 -3.46
CA ALA A 320 3.76 -2.51 -3.49
C ALA A 320 2.92 -3.05 -4.66
N GLY A 321 1.70 -3.50 -4.35
CA GLY A 321 0.84 -4.09 -5.38
C GLY A 321 0.88 -5.61 -5.48
N SER A 322 1.81 -6.30 -4.82
CA SER A 322 1.95 -7.76 -4.83
C SER A 322 0.80 -8.57 -4.22
N GLY A 323 -0.25 -7.91 -3.73
CA GLY A 323 -1.37 -8.59 -3.08
C GLY A 323 -1.11 -8.97 -1.61
N LYS A 324 -0.32 -8.17 -0.88
CA LYS A 324 0.00 -8.36 0.55
C LYS A 324 -1.23 -8.63 1.42
N SER A 325 -2.35 -7.95 1.17
CA SER A 325 -3.58 -8.13 1.96
C SER A 325 -4.07 -9.57 1.95
N ASN A 326 -3.97 -10.27 0.82
CA ASN A 326 -4.33 -11.69 0.74
C ASN A 326 -3.32 -12.56 1.51
N SER A 327 -2.02 -12.29 1.37
CA SER A 327 -0.99 -13.00 2.13
C SER A 327 -1.19 -12.85 3.65
N ILE A 328 -1.53 -11.63 4.11
CA ILE A 328 -1.87 -11.33 5.51
C ILE A 328 -3.10 -12.14 5.95
N ALA A 329 -4.18 -12.16 5.15
CA ALA A 329 -5.37 -12.91 5.47
C ALA A 329 -5.08 -14.42 5.57
N TRP A 330 -4.42 -15.01 4.57
CA TRP A 330 -4.02 -16.43 4.62
C TRP A 330 -3.13 -16.75 5.82
N THR A 331 -2.13 -15.89 6.11
CA THR A 331 -1.28 -16.06 7.29
C THR A 331 -2.11 -16.05 8.58
N ALA A 332 -3.05 -15.10 8.71
CA ALA A 332 -3.89 -14.99 9.89
C ALA A 332 -4.74 -16.25 10.12
N TYR A 333 -5.41 -16.74 9.09
CA TYR A 333 -6.23 -17.97 9.21
C TYR A 333 -5.39 -19.21 9.47
N ARG A 334 -4.21 -19.29 8.85
CA ARG A 334 -3.29 -20.41 9.08
C ARG A 334 -2.76 -20.41 10.51
N MET A 335 -2.33 -19.26 11.03
CA MET A 335 -1.82 -19.14 12.40
C MET A 335 -2.93 -19.37 13.43
N ALA A 336 -4.15 -18.92 13.16
CA ALA A 336 -5.29 -19.13 14.04
C ALA A 336 -5.69 -20.61 14.20
N SER A 337 -5.37 -21.48 13.24
CA SER A 337 -5.69 -22.90 13.25
C SER A 337 -4.47 -23.82 13.41
N LEU A 338 -3.27 -23.27 13.58
CA LEU A 338 -2.04 -24.04 13.60
C LEU A 338 -1.83 -24.74 14.94
N HIS A 339 -1.55 -26.06 14.88
CA HIS A 339 -1.23 -26.91 16.02
C HIS A 339 0.20 -27.46 15.90
N ASN A 340 0.81 -27.70 17.04
CA ASN A 340 2.10 -28.40 17.15
C ASN A 340 1.93 -29.92 16.97
N GLU A 341 3.03 -30.64 17.06
CA GLU A 341 3.04 -32.13 16.95
C GLU A 341 2.26 -32.82 18.08
N ASN A 342 2.05 -32.14 19.20
CA ASN A 342 1.25 -32.65 20.33
C ASN A 342 -0.25 -32.31 20.20
N ASN A 343 -0.68 -31.77 19.07
CA ASN A 343 -2.03 -31.26 18.83
C ASN A 343 -2.47 -30.06 19.71
N ASP A 344 -1.51 -29.32 20.31
CA ASP A 344 -1.80 -28.09 21.02
C ASP A 344 -1.82 -26.89 20.06
N ALA A 345 -2.75 -25.98 20.23
CA ALA A 345 -2.78 -24.75 19.44
C ALA A 345 -1.56 -23.89 19.75
N ILE A 346 -0.77 -23.53 18.73
CA ILE A 346 0.45 -22.73 18.92
C ILE A 346 0.09 -21.30 19.36
N PHE A 347 -0.97 -20.71 18.80
CA PHE A 347 -1.44 -19.39 19.16
C PHE A 347 -2.87 -19.41 19.69
N ASN A 348 -3.11 -18.67 20.77
CA ASN A 348 -4.43 -18.45 21.33
C ASN A 348 -5.24 -17.44 20.50
N SER A 349 -4.58 -16.36 20.07
CA SER A 349 -5.19 -15.32 19.25
C SER A 349 -4.20 -14.77 18.21
N VAL A 350 -4.75 -14.39 17.06
CA VAL A 350 -4.04 -13.67 15.99
C VAL A 350 -4.54 -12.24 15.95
N ILE A 351 -3.63 -11.28 16.10
CA ILE A 351 -3.95 -9.86 16.13
C ILE A 351 -3.39 -9.20 14.87
N ILE A 352 -4.26 -8.68 14.01
CA ILE A 352 -3.87 -7.96 12.80
C ILE A 352 -3.89 -6.47 13.11
N ILE A 353 -2.73 -5.83 12.93
CA ILE A 353 -2.54 -4.40 13.16
C ILE A 353 -2.42 -3.67 11.84
N THR A 354 -3.30 -2.69 11.62
CA THR A 354 -3.31 -1.83 10.46
C THR A 354 -2.88 -0.41 10.82
N ASP A 355 -2.24 0.30 9.87
CA ASP A 355 -1.72 1.66 10.12
C ASP A 355 -2.79 2.74 9.94
N ARG A 356 -3.75 2.55 9.02
CA ARG A 356 -4.69 3.60 8.61
C ARG A 356 -6.13 3.10 8.42
N ARG A 357 -7.08 3.99 8.69
CA ARG A 357 -8.54 3.78 8.60
C ARG A 357 -9.03 3.23 7.25
N ILE A 358 -8.48 3.68 6.13
CA ILE A 358 -8.94 3.30 4.78
C ILE A 358 -8.38 1.92 4.38
N LEU A 359 -7.12 1.64 4.71
CA LEU A 359 -6.51 0.31 4.53
C LEU A 359 -7.18 -0.74 5.40
N ASP A 360 -7.60 -0.34 6.61
CA ASP A 360 -8.32 -1.18 7.55
C ASP A 360 -9.60 -1.74 6.92
N GLN A 361 -10.40 -0.95 6.23
CA GLN A 361 -11.63 -1.42 5.57
C GLN A 361 -11.37 -2.44 4.45
N GLN A 362 -10.34 -2.25 3.65
CA GLN A 362 -10.00 -3.16 2.57
C GLN A 362 -9.44 -4.50 3.11
N LEU A 363 -8.53 -4.42 4.07
CA LEU A 363 -7.98 -5.60 4.72
C LEU A 363 -9.05 -6.35 5.53
N GLN A 364 -9.92 -5.63 6.25
CA GLN A 364 -11.08 -6.20 6.94
C GLN A 364 -12.01 -6.92 5.98
N ALA A 365 -12.33 -6.30 4.84
CA ALA A 365 -13.17 -6.94 3.82
C ALA A 365 -12.50 -8.21 3.29
N THR A 366 -11.18 -8.16 3.03
CA THR A 366 -10.42 -9.33 2.58
C THR A 366 -10.43 -10.43 3.65
N VAL A 367 -10.10 -10.12 4.91
CA VAL A 367 -10.12 -11.09 6.01
C VAL A 367 -11.53 -11.66 6.22
N SER A 368 -12.56 -10.82 6.13
CA SER A 368 -13.95 -11.25 6.30
C SER A 368 -14.49 -12.04 5.10
N SER A 369 -13.89 -11.94 3.93
CA SER A 369 -14.30 -12.71 2.74
C SER A 369 -13.88 -14.18 2.79
N PHE A 370 -12.95 -14.54 3.67
CA PHE A 370 -12.56 -15.91 3.88
C PHE A 370 -13.63 -16.65 4.70
N ASP A 371 -13.84 -17.90 4.34
CA ASP A 371 -14.79 -18.76 5.04
C ASP A 371 -14.33 -19.04 6.48
N HIS A 372 -15.04 -18.47 7.44
CA HIS A 372 -14.71 -18.64 8.85
C HIS A 372 -15.97 -18.97 9.67
N THR A 373 -15.77 -19.57 10.84
CA THR A 373 -16.84 -19.81 11.78
C THR A 373 -17.36 -18.49 12.33
N LEU A 374 -18.66 -18.25 12.30
CA LEU A 374 -19.31 -17.04 12.81
C LEU A 374 -18.78 -16.68 14.21
N GLY A 375 -18.24 -15.46 14.33
CA GLY A 375 -17.68 -14.93 15.59
C GLY A 375 -16.20 -15.26 15.82
N SER A 376 -15.51 -15.94 14.90
CA SER A 376 -14.06 -16.19 15.00
C SER A 376 -13.23 -14.94 14.67
N VAL A 377 -13.75 -14.02 13.88
CA VAL A 377 -13.14 -12.74 13.52
C VAL A 377 -13.86 -11.59 14.19
N VAL A 378 -13.14 -10.75 14.90
CA VAL A 378 -13.65 -9.53 15.51
C VAL A 378 -12.89 -8.33 14.97
N THR A 379 -13.62 -7.41 14.37
CA THR A 379 -13.08 -6.14 13.89
C THR A 379 -13.36 -5.04 14.90
N ILE A 380 -12.32 -4.34 15.35
CA ILE A 380 -12.39 -3.23 16.28
C ILE A 380 -12.11 -1.94 15.49
N ASP A 381 -13.13 -1.47 14.80
CA ASP A 381 -13.13 -0.21 14.06
C ASP A 381 -13.20 1.02 15.00
N GLU A 382 -13.27 2.22 14.41
CA GLU A 382 -13.34 3.46 15.20
C GLU A 382 -14.63 3.65 15.99
N LYS A 383 -15.71 3.03 15.54
CA LYS A 383 -17.01 3.11 16.22
C LYS A 383 -17.02 2.30 17.50
N LYS A 384 -16.12 1.32 17.60
CA LYS A 384 -15.94 0.52 18.80
C LYS A 384 -14.88 1.14 19.70
N ASN A 385 -15.17 1.29 20.98
CA ASN A 385 -14.24 1.81 21.96
C ASN A 385 -13.06 0.84 22.21
N SER A 386 -12.04 1.31 22.91
CA SER A 386 -10.87 0.48 23.26
C SER A 386 -11.23 -0.69 24.19
N GLY A 387 -12.28 -0.57 24.99
CA GLY A 387 -12.80 -1.67 25.83
C GLY A 387 -13.22 -2.90 25.03
N ALA A 388 -13.77 -2.71 23.81
CA ALA A 388 -14.09 -3.84 22.94
C ALA A 388 -12.86 -4.62 22.49
N LEU A 389 -11.68 -3.97 22.38
CA LEU A 389 -10.42 -4.66 22.11
C LEU A 389 -9.97 -5.48 23.34
N ARG A 390 -10.03 -4.90 24.53
CA ARG A 390 -9.74 -5.61 25.78
C ARG A 390 -10.61 -6.87 25.88
N ASP A 391 -11.91 -6.72 25.72
CA ASP A 391 -12.87 -7.82 25.85
C ASP A 391 -12.59 -8.92 24.80
N ALA A 392 -12.25 -8.54 23.56
CA ALA A 392 -11.89 -9.50 22.51
C ALA A 392 -10.61 -10.29 22.84
N ILE A 393 -9.60 -9.65 23.45
CA ILE A 393 -8.36 -10.31 23.88
C ILE A 393 -8.64 -11.24 25.07
N ASN A 394 -9.37 -10.75 26.08
CA ASN A 394 -9.71 -11.54 27.29
C ASN A 394 -10.59 -12.75 26.95
N ASP A 395 -11.57 -12.59 26.05
CA ASP A 395 -12.43 -13.66 25.55
C ASP A 395 -11.68 -14.68 24.65
N GLY A 396 -10.42 -14.45 24.31
CA GLY A 396 -9.62 -15.32 23.44
C GLY A 396 -10.19 -15.43 22.02
N LYS A 397 -10.67 -14.32 21.43
CA LYS A 397 -11.13 -14.31 20.03
C LYS A 397 -9.98 -14.71 19.11
N ARG A 398 -10.27 -15.60 18.16
CA ARG A 398 -9.24 -16.24 17.32
C ARG A 398 -8.52 -15.24 16.41
N ILE A 399 -9.25 -14.32 15.75
CA ILE A 399 -8.66 -13.29 14.89
C ILE A 399 -9.24 -11.93 15.29
N ILE A 400 -8.38 -11.00 15.62
CA ILE A 400 -8.73 -9.63 16.02
C ILE A 400 -8.08 -8.65 15.04
N VAL A 401 -8.88 -7.79 14.39
CA VAL A 401 -8.37 -6.74 13.48
C VAL A 401 -8.52 -5.39 14.19
N THR A 402 -7.42 -4.66 14.36
CA THR A 402 -7.41 -3.42 15.13
C THR A 402 -6.29 -2.46 14.66
N THR A 403 -6.23 -1.28 15.27
CA THR A 403 -5.14 -0.31 15.08
C THR A 403 -4.26 -0.21 16.32
N LEU A 404 -2.97 0.10 16.11
CA LEU A 404 -1.99 0.16 17.20
C LEU A 404 -2.34 1.20 18.27
N GLN A 405 -3.02 2.29 17.89
CA GLN A 405 -3.36 3.43 18.74
C GLN A 405 -4.34 3.08 19.89
N LYS A 406 -4.99 1.92 19.84
CA LYS A 406 -5.93 1.49 20.90
C LYS A 406 -5.25 0.84 22.10
N PHE A 407 -4.04 0.32 21.96
CA PHE A 407 -3.32 -0.38 23.03
C PHE A 407 -2.94 0.50 24.22
N PRO A 408 -2.49 1.77 24.05
CA PRO A 408 -2.19 2.65 25.18
C PRO A 408 -3.35 2.85 26.19
N VAL A 409 -4.58 2.60 25.74
CA VAL A 409 -5.77 2.78 26.60
C VAL A 409 -6.08 1.55 27.45
N ILE A 410 -5.74 0.35 26.96
CA ILE A 410 -6.19 -0.92 27.55
C ILE A 410 -5.08 -1.76 28.16
N TYR A 411 -3.81 -1.37 28.00
CA TYR A 411 -2.68 -2.25 28.33
C TYR A 411 -2.64 -2.74 29.78
N ASN A 412 -3.21 -1.96 30.73
CA ASN A 412 -3.33 -2.33 32.13
C ASN A 412 -4.64 -3.09 32.48
N GLU A 413 -5.55 -3.22 31.51
CA GLU A 413 -6.87 -3.82 31.72
C GLU A 413 -6.98 -5.21 31.05
N VAL A 414 -5.97 -5.64 30.31
CA VAL A 414 -5.90 -6.98 29.74
C VAL A 414 -5.51 -7.95 30.84
N GLU A 415 -6.21 -9.09 30.90
CA GLU A 415 -5.88 -10.15 31.85
C GLU A 415 -4.48 -10.73 31.58
N SER A 416 -3.91 -11.38 32.61
CA SER A 416 -2.58 -11.98 32.51
C SER A 416 -2.37 -12.77 31.23
N ALA A 417 -1.26 -12.50 30.55
CA ALA A 417 -0.84 -13.19 29.33
C ALA A 417 -0.06 -14.49 29.61
N VAL A 418 0.15 -14.86 30.86
CA VAL A 418 0.88 -16.07 31.24
C VAL A 418 0.24 -17.30 30.60
N GLY A 419 1.04 -18.06 29.89
CA GLY A 419 0.60 -19.24 29.14
C GLY A 419 -0.28 -18.97 27.90
N LYS A 420 -0.48 -17.70 27.51
CA LYS A 420 -1.17 -17.33 26.26
C LYS A 420 -0.16 -16.93 25.20
N HIS A 421 -0.30 -17.46 23.98
CA HIS A 421 0.55 -17.17 22.87
C HIS A 421 -0.19 -16.31 21.81
N TYR A 422 0.49 -15.32 21.27
CA TYR A 422 -0.07 -14.37 20.32
C TYR A 422 0.72 -14.31 19.02
N ALA A 423 0.01 -14.37 17.88
CA ALA A 423 0.56 -14.00 16.58
C ALA A 423 0.14 -12.56 16.25
N VAL A 424 1.09 -11.66 16.07
CA VAL A 424 0.83 -10.25 15.75
C VAL A 424 1.25 -9.99 14.30
N ILE A 425 0.26 -9.77 13.44
CA ILE A 425 0.50 -9.48 12.03
C ILE A 425 0.43 -7.97 11.82
N VAL A 426 1.48 -7.39 11.24
CA VAL A 426 1.61 -5.95 11.05
C VAL A 426 1.64 -5.62 9.57
N ASP A 427 0.65 -4.86 9.11
CA ASP A 427 0.66 -4.30 7.76
C ASP A 427 1.41 -2.96 7.74
N GLU A 428 2.17 -2.72 6.66
CA GLU A 428 3.01 -1.54 6.45
C GLU A 428 3.94 -1.25 7.65
N ALA A 429 4.70 -2.26 8.06
CA ALA A 429 5.53 -2.26 9.27
C ALA A 429 6.61 -1.16 9.35
N HIS A 430 6.85 -0.42 8.26
CA HIS A 430 7.83 0.67 8.21
C HIS A 430 7.40 1.95 8.96
N SER A 431 6.14 2.10 9.35
CA SER A 431 5.58 3.40 9.80
C SER A 431 5.28 3.50 11.30
N SER A 432 4.86 2.43 11.96
CA SER A 432 4.14 2.53 13.24
C SER A 432 4.79 1.85 14.44
N GLN A 433 5.80 1.00 14.23
CA GLN A 433 6.23 0.04 15.25
C GLN A 433 7.30 0.53 16.24
N THR A 434 7.73 1.79 16.18
CA THR A 434 8.82 2.32 17.02
C THR A 434 8.39 3.33 18.09
N GLY A 435 7.09 3.43 18.38
CA GLY A 435 6.55 4.42 19.31
C GLY A 435 5.99 3.81 20.60
N GLN A 436 5.54 4.68 21.52
CA GLN A 436 4.89 4.30 22.78
C GLN A 436 3.76 3.27 22.61
N SER A 437 3.00 3.33 21.54
CA SER A 437 1.90 2.40 21.30
C SER A 437 2.36 0.97 21.08
N ALA A 438 3.55 0.76 20.48
CA ALA A 438 4.12 -0.57 20.31
C ALA A 438 4.62 -1.15 21.66
N LEU A 439 5.19 -0.32 22.54
CA LEU A 439 5.54 -0.75 23.89
C LEU A 439 4.30 -1.14 24.69
N LYS A 440 3.23 -0.37 24.60
CA LYS A 440 1.97 -0.67 25.29
C LYS A 440 1.26 -1.90 24.74
N LEU A 441 1.43 -2.21 23.45
CA LEU A 441 1.00 -3.48 22.88
C LEU A 441 1.75 -4.66 23.53
N LYS A 442 3.08 -4.55 23.63
CA LYS A 442 3.89 -5.57 24.32
C LYS A 442 3.49 -5.71 25.78
N ALA A 443 3.33 -4.59 26.51
CA ALA A 443 2.90 -4.61 27.89
C ALA A 443 1.52 -5.28 28.11
N ALA A 444 0.63 -5.22 27.11
CA ALA A 444 -0.67 -5.89 27.16
C ALA A 444 -0.61 -7.41 26.90
N LEU A 445 0.36 -7.88 26.11
CA LEU A 445 0.35 -9.24 25.55
C LEU A 445 1.56 -10.10 25.98
N ALA A 446 2.59 -9.52 26.62
CA ALA A 446 3.80 -10.24 26.98
C ALA A 446 3.56 -11.19 28.15
N ASP A 447 4.05 -12.43 28.03
CA ASP A 447 4.38 -13.25 29.19
C ASP A 447 5.76 -12.83 29.68
N VAL A 448 5.78 -12.23 30.87
CA VAL A 448 6.99 -11.64 31.45
C VAL A 448 7.78 -12.63 32.30
N SER A 449 7.41 -13.90 32.36
CA SER A 449 8.02 -14.92 33.22
C SER A 449 9.52 -15.06 32.97
N ASP A 450 9.93 -15.14 31.68
CA ASP A 450 11.35 -15.22 31.30
C ASP A 450 12.10 -13.94 31.66
N ALA A 451 11.48 -12.78 31.43
CA ALA A 451 12.05 -11.47 31.74
C ALA A 451 12.20 -11.27 33.26
N LEU A 452 11.26 -11.81 34.04
CA LEU A 452 11.30 -11.76 35.51
C LEU A 452 12.46 -12.62 36.03
N ALA A 453 12.70 -13.80 35.48
CA ALA A 453 13.83 -14.64 35.85
C ALA A 453 15.16 -13.94 35.55
N GLU A 454 15.31 -13.38 34.34
CA GLU A 454 16.50 -12.62 33.94
C GLU A 454 16.74 -11.39 34.82
N TYR A 455 15.66 -10.67 35.18
CA TYR A 455 15.74 -9.51 36.04
C TYR A 455 16.12 -9.89 37.47
N ALA A 456 15.54 -10.99 38.01
CA ALA A 456 15.86 -11.48 39.37
C ALA A 456 17.34 -11.90 39.46
N GLU A 457 17.89 -12.53 38.42
CA GLU A 457 19.32 -12.89 38.30
C GLU A 457 20.22 -11.64 38.33
N LEU A 458 19.86 -10.59 37.57
CA LEU A 458 20.59 -9.33 37.54
C LEU A 458 20.58 -8.59 38.90
N GLU A 459 19.47 -8.67 39.61
CA GLU A 459 19.33 -8.05 40.97
C GLU A 459 19.91 -8.95 42.10
N GLU A 460 20.44 -10.15 41.77
CA GLU A 460 20.93 -11.14 42.70
C GLU A 460 19.87 -11.54 43.79
N LYS A 461 18.60 -11.61 43.37
CA LYS A 461 17.43 -11.93 44.20
C LYS A 461 16.77 -13.24 43.76
N ALA A 462 16.07 -13.90 44.73
CA ALA A 462 15.13 -14.94 44.35
C ALA A 462 13.90 -14.33 43.61
N ILE A 463 13.30 -15.07 42.69
CA ILE A 463 12.18 -14.60 41.87
C ILE A 463 11.01 -14.12 42.75
N GLU A 464 10.78 -14.82 43.87
CA GLU A 464 9.72 -14.52 44.87
C GLU A 464 9.99 -13.21 45.64
N GLU A 465 11.23 -12.74 45.66
CA GLU A 465 11.65 -11.49 46.31
C GLU A 465 11.55 -10.27 45.41
N VAL A 466 11.31 -10.49 44.10
CA VAL A 466 11.12 -9.39 43.14
C VAL A 466 9.68 -8.88 43.28
N GLU A 467 9.53 -7.58 43.49
CA GLU A 467 8.22 -6.91 43.51
C GLU A 467 7.63 -6.84 42.08
N ALA A 468 7.28 -8.00 41.51
CA ALA A 468 6.79 -8.13 40.11
C ALA A 468 5.46 -7.36 39.89
N ASN A 469 4.76 -6.98 40.95
CA ASN A 469 3.56 -6.14 40.87
C ASN A 469 3.87 -4.64 40.83
N ASP A 470 5.12 -4.23 41.04
CA ASP A 470 5.53 -2.85 40.84
C ASP A 470 5.40 -2.47 39.37
N ILE A 471 4.72 -1.37 39.09
CA ILE A 471 4.42 -0.91 37.74
C ILE A 471 5.69 -0.60 36.94
N LEU A 472 6.71 -0.04 37.60
CA LEU A 472 8.03 0.24 37.00
C LEU A 472 8.68 -1.06 36.56
N VAL A 473 8.70 -2.06 37.40
CA VAL A 473 9.26 -3.39 37.09
C VAL A 473 8.47 -4.03 35.96
N GLN A 474 7.16 -4.02 36.00
CA GLN A 474 6.30 -4.55 34.92
C GLN A 474 6.56 -3.88 33.57
N GLU A 475 6.70 -2.56 33.52
CA GLU A 475 7.01 -1.85 32.29
C GLU A 475 8.40 -2.22 31.76
N MET A 476 9.39 -2.45 32.62
CA MET A 476 10.72 -2.93 32.22
C MET A 476 10.69 -4.39 31.75
N LEU A 477 9.97 -5.27 32.44
CA LEU A 477 9.82 -6.68 32.08
C LEU A 477 9.12 -6.87 30.72
N SER A 478 8.28 -5.93 30.30
CA SER A 478 7.59 -5.97 28.99
C SER A 478 8.47 -5.56 27.79
N GLN A 479 9.73 -5.19 28.02
CA GLN A 479 10.67 -4.80 26.96
C GLN A 479 11.24 -6.01 26.21
N GLY A 480 11.84 -5.74 25.04
CA GLY A 480 12.56 -6.74 24.27
C GLY A 480 11.66 -7.72 23.52
N LYS A 481 12.20 -8.90 23.28
CA LYS A 481 11.51 -10.03 22.65
C LYS A 481 10.88 -10.92 23.74
N HIS A 482 9.72 -11.49 23.45
CA HIS A 482 9.01 -12.39 24.36
C HIS A 482 8.72 -13.70 23.68
N SER A 483 8.91 -14.82 24.38
CA SER A 483 8.71 -16.17 23.87
C SER A 483 7.24 -16.49 23.51
N ASN A 484 6.31 -15.74 24.07
CA ASN A 484 4.88 -15.92 23.80
C ASN A 484 4.32 -15.08 22.65
N MET A 485 5.14 -14.24 21.99
CA MET A 485 4.69 -13.40 20.89
C MET A 485 5.53 -13.59 19.64
N SER A 486 4.86 -13.81 18.51
CA SER A 486 5.50 -13.78 17.18
C SER A 486 4.95 -12.61 16.35
N PHE A 487 5.86 -11.87 15.70
CA PHE A 487 5.48 -10.78 14.81
C PHE A 487 5.68 -11.17 13.35
N PHE A 488 4.68 -10.92 12.52
CA PHE A 488 4.68 -11.12 11.08
C PHE A 488 4.54 -9.76 10.41
N ALA A 489 5.67 -9.15 10.06
CA ALA A 489 5.74 -7.78 9.57
C ALA A 489 5.77 -7.74 8.04
N PHE A 490 4.71 -7.27 7.42
CA PHE A 490 4.60 -7.11 5.96
C PHE A 490 4.90 -5.67 5.54
N THR A 491 5.79 -5.48 4.58
CA THR A 491 6.09 -4.17 4.01
C THR A 491 6.72 -4.30 2.62
N ALA A 492 6.54 -3.27 1.79
CA ALA A 492 7.27 -3.15 0.52
C ALA A 492 8.61 -2.41 0.69
N THR A 493 8.74 -1.62 1.76
CA THR A 493 9.81 -0.64 1.94
C THR A 493 10.35 -0.69 3.36
N PRO A 494 11.07 -1.77 3.74
CA PRO A 494 11.61 -1.90 5.08
C PRO A 494 12.68 -0.84 5.34
N LYS A 495 12.60 -0.19 6.50
CA LYS A 495 13.64 0.74 6.99
C LYS A 495 14.63 -0.02 7.86
N GLY A 496 15.82 0.55 8.09
CA GLY A 496 16.83 -0.06 8.97
C GLY A 496 16.27 -0.51 10.32
N LYS A 497 15.42 0.33 10.95
CA LYS A 497 14.71 -0.04 12.20
C LYS A 497 13.74 -1.21 12.06
N THR A 498 13.09 -1.34 10.93
CA THR A 498 12.17 -2.45 10.64
C THR A 498 12.93 -3.76 10.50
N LEU A 499 14.08 -3.71 9.83
CA LEU A 499 14.99 -4.83 9.66
C LEU A 499 15.57 -5.29 11.01
N GLU A 500 15.97 -4.37 11.86
CA GLU A 500 16.53 -4.70 13.18
C GLU A 500 15.51 -5.34 14.13
N ILE A 501 14.23 -4.89 14.08
CA ILE A 501 13.17 -5.43 14.95
C ILE A 501 12.65 -6.78 14.44
N PHE A 502 12.46 -6.92 13.13
CA PHE A 502 11.72 -8.05 12.54
C PHE A 502 12.55 -8.90 11.57
N GLY A 503 13.71 -8.42 11.12
CA GLY A 503 14.59 -9.17 10.22
C GLY A 503 15.30 -10.32 10.92
N GLU A 504 15.77 -11.26 10.13
CA GLU A 504 16.59 -12.38 10.58
C GLU A 504 18.04 -11.93 10.75
N PRO A 505 18.60 -12.04 11.97
CA PRO A 505 20.02 -11.74 12.18
C PRO A 505 20.89 -12.79 11.50
N GLN A 506 21.93 -12.33 10.81
CA GLN A 506 22.91 -13.18 10.17
C GLN A 506 24.21 -13.27 11.00
N PRO A 507 25.05 -14.30 10.77
CA PRO A 507 26.32 -14.46 11.51
C PRO A 507 27.31 -13.30 11.34
N ASP A 508 27.18 -12.50 10.28
CA ASP A 508 28.01 -11.31 10.02
C ASP A 508 27.49 -10.03 10.71
N GLY A 509 26.38 -10.15 11.47
CA GLY A 509 25.73 -9.02 12.16
C GLY A 509 24.73 -8.26 11.30
N SER A 510 24.51 -8.64 10.05
CA SER A 510 23.49 -8.06 9.18
C SER A 510 22.11 -8.62 9.48
N PHE A 511 21.05 -7.88 9.04
CA PHE A 511 19.66 -8.30 9.18
C PHE A 511 18.99 -8.37 7.81
N HIS A 512 18.33 -9.49 7.52
CA HIS A 512 17.69 -9.76 6.25
C HIS A 512 16.19 -10.06 6.41
N PRO A 513 15.37 -9.84 5.36
CA PRO A 513 14.01 -10.32 5.36
C PRO A 513 13.91 -11.84 5.36
N PHE A 514 12.89 -12.41 6.02
CA PHE A 514 12.58 -13.85 5.99
C PHE A 514 12.13 -14.30 4.60
N HIS A 515 11.39 -13.46 3.87
CA HIS A 515 10.87 -13.78 2.54
C HIS A 515 10.80 -12.53 1.69
N ILE A 516 11.21 -12.64 0.42
CA ILE A 516 11.28 -11.53 -0.52
C ILE A 516 10.43 -11.83 -1.75
N TYR A 517 9.66 -10.84 -2.18
CA TYR A 517 9.12 -10.69 -3.53
C TYR A 517 9.41 -9.26 -3.97
N SER A 518 10.54 -9.08 -4.65
CA SER A 518 11.13 -7.77 -4.93
C SER A 518 10.30 -6.96 -5.92
N MET A 519 10.53 -5.65 -5.97
CA MET A 519 9.93 -4.78 -6.98
C MET A 519 10.40 -5.17 -8.37
N ARG A 520 11.68 -5.50 -8.52
CA ARG A 520 12.26 -6.00 -9.77
C ARG A 520 11.50 -7.23 -10.29
N GLN A 521 11.35 -8.25 -9.46
CA GLN A 521 10.63 -9.46 -9.86
C GLN A 521 9.19 -9.15 -10.26
N ALA A 522 8.49 -8.32 -9.50
CA ALA A 522 7.10 -7.94 -9.78
C ALA A 522 6.93 -7.17 -11.10
N ILE A 523 7.90 -6.32 -11.47
CA ILE A 523 7.93 -5.61 -12.76
C ILE A 523 8.23 -6.57 -13.91
N GLU A 524 9.30 -7.37 -13.78
CA GLU A 524 9.71 -8.32 -14.82
C GLU A 524 8.64 -9.40 -15.08
N GLU A 525 7.88 -9.79 -14.08
CA GLU A 525 6.72 -10.69 -14.21
C GLU A 525 5.48 -10.00 -14.79
N GLY A 526 5.52 -8.68 -15.03
CA GLY A 526 4.37 -7.90 -15.50
C GLY A 526 3.23 -7.85 -14.48
N PHE A 527 3.53 -8.04 -13.21
CA PHE A 527 2.55 -8.02 -12.13
C PHE A 527 2.21 -6.61 -11.66
N ILE A 528 3.19 -5.72 -11.72
CA ILE A 528 3.07 -4.28 -11.59
C ILE A 528 3.74 -3.63 -12.79
N LEU A 529 3.28 -2.45 -13.15
CA LEU A 529 3.94 -1.64 -14.17
C LEU A 529 5.13 -0.90 -13.57
N ASP A 530 6.15 -0.70 -14.39
CA ASP A 530 7.28 0.14 -14.03
C ASP A 530 6.87 1.62 -14.06
N VAL A 531 6.85 2.24 -12.88
CA VAL A 531 6.48 3.66 -12.74
C VAL A 531 7.56 4.61 -13.23
N LEU A 532 8.78 4.12 -13.40
CA LEU A 532 9.93 4.89 -13.85
C LEU A 532 10.17 4.82 -15.37
N ALA A 533 9.39 4.01 -16.08
CA ALA A 533 9.54 3.82 -17.53
C ALA A 533 9.27 5.09 -18.35
N ASN A 534 8.31 5.92 -17.92
CA ASN A 534 7.96 7.17 -18.59
C ASN A 534 7.94 8.30 -17.55
N TYR A 535 9.08 8.90 -17.33
CA TYR A 535 9.28 9.94 -16.33
C TYR A 535 9.68 11.26 -16.99
N THR A 536 8.96 12.33 -16.68
CA THR A 536 9.24 13.66 -17.19
C THR A 536 9.50 14.60 -16.01
N THR A 537 10.60 15.34 -16.04
CA THR A 537 10.89 16.36 -15.04
C THR A 537 10.92 17.75 -15.62
N TYR A 538 10.47 18.71 -14.83
CA TYR A 538 10.61 20.13 -15.09
C TYR A 538 11.50 20.76 -14.03
N LYS A 539 12.34 21.70 -14.45
CA LYS A 539 13.06 22.60 -13.58
C LYS A 539 12.29 23.91 -13.48
N MET A 540 12.01 24.32 -12.26
CA MET A 540 11.50 25.66 -12.01
C MET A 540 12.67 26.64 -12.03
N CYS A 541 12.62 27.61 -12.92
CA CYS A 541 13.55 28.73 -12.99
C CYS A 541 12.77 29.97 -12.61
N TYR A 542 13.21 30.70 -11.60
CA TYR A 542 12.58 31.97 -11.22
C TYR A 542 13.56 32.95 -10.63
N GLN A 543 13.18 34.21 -10.68
CA GLN A 543 13.91 35.29 -10.08
C GLN A 543 12.97 36.09 -9.19
N ILE A 544 13.39 36.28 -7.94
CA ILE A 544 12.69 37.07 -6.95
C ILE A 544 13.46 38.39 -6.74
N ALA A 545 12.73 39.47 -6.68
CA ALA A 545 13.26 40.77 -6.30
C ALA A 545 12.70 41.21 -4.94
N LYS A 546 13.49 42.00 -4.24
CA LYS A 546 13.06 42.70 -3.03
C LYS A 546 12.11 43.83 -3.39
N ASN A 547 11.01 43.92 -2.66
CA ASN A 547 9.97 44.96 -2.89
C ASN A 547 9.98 46.04 -1.80
N VAL A 548 10.99 46.07 -0.93
CA VAL A 548 11.15 47.05 0.15
C VAL A 548 12.56 47.65 0.11
N GLN A 549 12.71 48.91 0.60
CA GLN A 549 14.00 49.57 0.59
C GLN A 549 14.92 49.11 1.72
N ASP A 550 14.38 48.66 2.83
CA ASP A 550 15.14 48.15 3.98
C ASP A 550 15.71 46.75 3.70
N ASN A 551 16.79 46.37 4.36
CA ASN A 551 17.46 45.08 4.26
C ASN A 551 17.54 44.43 5.64
N PRO A 552 16.42 43.94 6.16
CA PRO A 552 16.38 43.36 7.51
C PRO A 552 17.20 42.08 7.60
N GLU A 553 17.86 41.88 8.72
CA GLU A 553 18.42 40.57 9.08
C GLU A 553 17.31 39.60 9.48
N VAL A 554 17.26 38.48 8.78
CA VAL A 554 16.20 37.46 9.01
C VAL A 554 16.80 36.08 9.16
N PRO A 555 16.15 35.19 9.94
CA PRO A 555 16.57 33.80 10.07
C PRO A 555 16.55 33.12 8.69
N THR A 556 17.71 32.73 8.18
CA THR A 556 17.90 32.23 6.80
C THR A 556 16.99 31.06 6.44
N SER A 557 16.88 30.07 7.30
CA SER A 557 16.08 28.85 7.01
C SER A 557 14.58 29.16 6.96
N LYS A 558 14.11 30.09 7.80
CA LYS A 558 12.71 30.53 7.82
C LYS A 558 12.40 31.36 6.59
N ALA A 559 13.27 32.30 6.24
CA ALA A 559 13.09 33.13 5.08
C ALA A 559 13.09 32.30 3.77
N VAL A 560 14.04 31.42 3.59
CA VAL A 560 14.08 30.50 2.45
C VAL A 560 12.78 29.67 2.35
N ARG A 561 12.30 29.13 3.46
CA ARG A 561 11.05 28.34 3.47
C ARG A 561 9.83 29.21 3.11
N THR A 562 9.76 30.42 3.61
CA THR A 562 8.63 31.31 3.35
C THR A 562 8.66 31.81 1.90
N ILE A 563 9.85 32.12 1.34
CA ILE A 563 10.01 32.50 -0.06
C ILE A 563 9.64 31.36 -1.00
N ARG A 564 10.09 30.13 -0.72
CA ARG A 564 9.70 28.96 -1.51
C ARG A 564 8.19 28.72 -1.46
N ARG A 565 7.57 28.87 -0.27
CA ARG A 565 6.11 28.76 -0.14
C ARG A 565 5.37 29.88 -0.89
N TYR A 566 5.90 31.09 -0.89
CA TYR A 566 5.35 32.22 -1.66
C TYR A 566 5.36 31.91 -3.16
N GLU A 567 6.51 31.44 -3.69
CA GLU A 567 6.64 31.05 -5.10
C GLU A 567 5.71 29.87 -5.44
N GLU A 568 5.70 28.81 -4.61
CA GLU A 568 4.87 27.61 -4.79
C GLU A 568 3.38 27.94 -4.90
N LEU A 569 2.89 28.90 -4.10
CA LEU A 569 1.49 29.30 -4.06
C LEU A 569 1.18 30.51 -4.97
N HIS A 570 2.17 31.01 -5.69
CA HIS A 570 2.00 32.20 -6.54
C HIS A 570 1.03 31.87 -7.69
N PRO A 571 0.02 32.72 -7.96
CA PRO A 571 -1.00 32.47 -8.99
C PRO A 571 -0.41 32.16 -10.37
N HIS A 572 0.65 32.87 -10.77
CA HIS A 572 1.31 32.68 -12.05
C HIS A 572 1.93 31.28 -12.19
N ASN A 573 2.63 30.79 -11.17
CA ASN A 573 3.16 29.43 -11.11
C ASN A 573 2.04 28.39 -11.24
N LEU A 574 0.98 28.53 -10.42
CA LEU A 574 -0.16 27.62 -10.43
C LEU A 574 -0.89 27.58 -11.77
N GLN A 575 -1.02 28.74 -12.46
CA GLN A 575 -1.65 28.82 -13.79
C GLN A 575 -0.84 28.07 -14.84
N GLN A 576 0.49 28.25 -14.89
CA GLN A 576 1.33 27.53 -15.85
C GLN A 576 1.29 26.03 -15.61
N LYS A 577 1.41 25.59 -14.37
CA LYS A 577 1.33 24.17 -14.01
C LYS A 577 -0.06 23.60 -14.29
N ALA A 578 -1.14 24.34 -14.01
CA ALA A 578 -2.52 23.90 -14.29
C ALA A 578 -2.74 23.67 -15.80
N ALA A 579 -2.21 24.56 -16.64
CA ALA A 579 -2.25 24.37 -18.10
C ALA A 579 -1.53 23.08 -18.52
N ILE A 580 -0.29 22.85 -18.03
CA ILE A 580 0.47 21.62 -18.32
C ILE A 580 -0.29 20.37 -17.84
N ILE A 581 -0.90 20.41 -16.65
CA ILE A 581 -1.68 19.29 -16.09
C ILE A 581 -2.85 18.92 -16.99
N VAL A 582 -3.65 19.92 -17.38
CA VAL A 582 -4.85 19.68 -18.22
C VAL A 582 -4.46 19.19 -19.61
N GLU A 583 -3.47 19.83 -20.25
CA GLU A 583 -3.04 19.40 -21.58
C GLU A 583 -2.39 18.01 -21.54
N THR A 584 -1.59 17.70 -20.52
CA THR A 584 -1.06 16.34 -20.32
C THR A 584 -2.19 15.33 -20.14
N PHE A 585 -3.24 15.66 -19.41
CA PHE A 585 -4.40 14.79 -19.29
C PHE A 585 -5.05 14.53 -20.65
N ARG A 586 -5.31 15.56 -21.42
CA ARG A 586 -6.01 15.47 -22.72
C ARG A 586 -5.16 14.78 -23.79
N GLU A 587 -3.87 15.07 -23.86
CA GLU A 587 -2.98 14.54 -24.89
C GLU A 587 -2.50 13.13 -24.59
N VAL A 588 -2.23 12.81 -23.34
CA VAL A 588 -1.64 11.53 -22.90
C VAL A 588 -2.69 10.65 -22.22
N THR A 589 -3.17 11.07 -21.04
CA THR A 589 -3.92 10.21 -20.11
C THR A 589 -5.27 9.78 -20.67
N LYS A 590 -6.02 10.72 -21.23
CA LYS A 590 -7.37 10.48 -21.75
C LYS A 590 -7.41 9.44 -22.86
N LYS A 591 -6.34 9.29 -23.64
CA LYS A 591 -6.25 8.32 -24.76
C LYS A 591 -5.92 6.91 -24.28
N LYS A 592 -5.49 6.74 -23.04
CA LYS A 592 -5.07 5.46 -22.48
C LYS A 592 -6.25 4.66 -21.93
N ILE A 593 -6.06 3.35 -21.83
CA ILE A 593 -7.03 2.40 -21.25
C ILE A 593 -8.41 2.50 -21.94
N GLY A 594 -8.41 2.61 -23.28
CA GLY A 594 -9.64 2.75 -24.04
C GLY A 594 -10.45 4.02 -23.71
N GLY A 595 -9.79 5.13 -23.41
CA GLY A 595 -10.42 6.40 -23.05
C GLY A 595 -10.79 6.53 -21.56
N ARG A 596 -10.33 5.60 -20.72
CA ARG A 596 -10.67 5.54 -19.27
C ARG A 596 -9.50 5.90 -18.35
N GLY A 597 -8.37 6.30 -18.91
CA GLY A 597 -7.19 6.69 -18.14
C GLY A 597 -7.50 7.84 -17.17
N LYS A 598 -6.99 7.74 -15.95
CA LYS A 598 -7.16 8.73 -14.87
C LYS A 598 -5.84 9.32 -14.44
N MET A 599 -5.89 10.52 -13.90
CA MET A 599 -4.73 11.27 -13.45
C MET A 599 -4.86 11.62 -11.96
N MET A 600 -3.73 11.61 -11.24
CA MET A 600 -3.62 12.11 -9.87
C MET A 600 -2.60 13.26 -9.81
N VAL A 601 -2.95 14.34 -9.14
CA VAL A 601 -2.06 15.49 -8.89
C VAL A 601 -1.72 15.53 -7.41
N VAL A 602 -0.45 15.28 -7.08
CA VAL A 602 0.06 15.25 -5.71
C VAL A 602 0.64 16.60 -5.35
N THR A 603 0.03 17.28 -4.38
CA THR A 603 0.40 18.64 -3.96
C THR A 603 1.11 18.65 -2.61
N ALA A 604 1.91 19.69 -2.37
CA ALA A 604 2.69 19.84 -1.15
C ALA A 604 1.83 20.14 0.09
N SER A 605 0.68 20.81 -0.08
CA SER A 605 -0.19 21.21 1.02
C SER A 605 -1.68 21.20 0.63
N ARG A 606 -2.55 21.23 1.64
CA ARG A 606 -4.01 21.36 1.43
C ARG A 606 -4.37 22.67 0.73
N LEU A 607 -3.66 23.77 1.06
CA LEU A 607 -3.87 25.06 0.44
C LEU A 607 -3.48 25.03 -1.05
N ALA A 608 -2.34 24.40 -1.38
CA ALA A 608 -1.95 24.18 -2.76
C ALA A 608 -3.01 23.37 -3.52
N ALA A 609 -3.54 22.32 -2.92
CA ALA A 609 -4.58 21.51 -3.56
C ALA A 609 -5.85 22.31 -3.88
N VAL A 610 -6.32 23.16 -2.95
CA VAL A 610 -7.49 24.03 -3.17
C VAL A 610 -7.21 25.04 -4.28
N ARG A 611 -6.03 25.67 -4.28
CA ARG A 611 -5.66 26.64 -5.33
C ARG A 611 -5.53 25.95 -6.69
N TYR A 612 -4.90 24.77 -6.77
CA TYR A 612 -4.87 23.97 -8.00
C TYR A 612 -6.27 23.63 -8.51
N TYR A 613 -7.18 23.24 -7.63
CA TYR A 613 -8.55 22.95 -8.02
C TYR A 613 -9.20 24.17 -8.71
N HIS A 614 -9.05 25.36 -8.15
CA HIS A 614 -9.62 26.58 -8.72
C HIS A 614 -8.92 26.97 -10.02
N GLU A 615 -7.60 26.87 -10.12
CA GLU A 615 -6.86 27.20 -11.33
C GLU A 615 -7.12 26.23 -12.49
N ILE A 616 -7.17 24.92 -12.20
CA ILE A 616 -7.53 23.91 -13.20
C ILE A 616 -8.97 24.13 -13.68
N LYS A 617 -9.91 24.38 -12.77
CA LYS A 617 -11.28 24.69 -13.13
C LYS A 617 -11.39 25.92 -14.01
N ARG A 618 -10.69 26.99 -13.65
CA ARG A 618 -10.61 28.23 -14.46
C ARG A 618 -10.02 27.96 -15.85
N TYR A 619 -8.98 27.15 -15.94
CA TYR A 619 -8.36 26.79 -17.21
C TYR A 619 -9.32 25.99 -18.10
N LEU A 620 -10.03 25.00 -17.53
CA LEU A 620 -11.04 24.23 -18.23
C LEU A 620 -12.16 25.12 -18.78
N GLU A 621 -12.70 25.99 -17.95
CA GLU A 621 -13.75 26.96 -18.33
C GLU A 621 -13.26 27.90 -19.44
N SER A 622 -12.03 28.42 -19.32
CA SER A 622 -11.46 29.37 -20.30
C SER A 622 -11.22 28.76 -21.68
N ASN A 623 -11.02 27.44 -21.76
CA ASN A 623 -10.78 26.72 -22.99
C ASN A 623 -12.02 25.93 -23.48
N ASN A 624 -13.16 26.06 -22.81
CA ASN A 624 -14.40 25.31 -23.08
C ASN A 624 -14.18 23.78 -23.09
N TYR A 625 -13.45 23.28 -22.10
CA TYR A 625 -13.18 21.86 -21.92
C TYR A 625 -14.21 21.24 -20.96
N ASP A 626 -15.40 20.93 -21.46
CA ASP A 626 -16.53 20.39 -20.67
C ASP A 626 -16.43 18.88 -20.42
N ASP A 627 -15.37 18.23 -20.93
CA ASP A 627 -15.19 16.78 -20.95
C ASP A 627 -14.19 16.28 -19.89
N VAL A 628 -13.79 17.12 -18.94
CA VAL A 628 -12.83 16.81 -17.89
C VAL A 628 -13.42 17.09 -16.50
N GLU A 629 -13.65 16.03 -15.75
CA GLU A 629 -14.16 16.10 -14.36
C GLU A 629 -12.99 16.10 -13.36
N ILE A 630 -12.95 17.13 -12.53
CA ILE A 630 -11.92 17.27 -11.49
C ILE A 630 -12.49 17.01 -10.10
N MET A 631 -11.70 16.33 -9.28
CA MET A 631 -12.03 16.09 -7.87
C MET A 631 -10.84 16.42 -6.97
N ILE A 632 -11.11 16.67 -5.69
CA ILE A 632 -10.09 16.97 -4.69
C ILE A 632 -10.21 16.03 -3.49
N ALA A 633 -9.08 15.68 -2.85
CA ALA A 633 -9.07 14.87 -1.64
C ALA A 633 -8.05 15.36 -0.61
N PHE A 634 -8.56 15.78 0.55
CA PHE A 634 -7.76 16.16 1.71
C PHE A 634 -8.57 15.98 3.00
N SER A 635 -7.89 15.95 4.15
CA SER A 635 -8.57 15.76 5.45
C SER A 635 -8.79 17.09 6.17
N GLY A 636 -9.96 17.22 6.82
CA GLY A 636 -10.34 18.38 7.62
C GLY A 636 -10.80 19.56 6.76
N SER A 637 -10.72 20.77 7.33
CA SER A 637 -11.08 22.02 6.66
C SER A 637 -9.91 23.01 6.63
N LEU A 638 -9.98 23.99 5.77
CA LEU A 638 -9.04 25.12 5.72
C LEU A 638 -9.70 26.38 5.14
N LYS A 639 -9.12 27.54 5.48
CA LYS A 639 -9.42 28.81 4.83
C LYS A 639 -8.21 29.26 4.03
N ASP A 640 -8.44 29.77 2.81
CA ASP A 640 -7.38 30.42 2.04
C ASP A 640 -7.22 31.86 2.54
N PRO A 641 -6.03 32.28 3.00
CA PRO A 641 -5.81 33.64 3.44
C PRO A 641 -6.07 34.72 2.38
N ASP A 642 -5.87 34.33 1.10
CA ASP A 642 -6.02 35.24 -0.03
C ASP A 642 -7.45 35.26 -0.61
N ASP A 643 -8.35 34.42 -0.07
CA ASP A 643 -9.77 34.42 -0.44
C ASP A 643 -10.53 35.51 0.35
N PRO A 644 -10.95 36.61 -0.30
CA PRO A 644 -11.65 37.68 0.38
C PRO A 644 -13.02 37.28 0.94
N THR A 645 -13.57 36.15 0.49
CA THR A 645 -14.87 35.64 0.98
C THR A 645 -14.76 34.93 2.31
N GLY A 646 -13.54 34.55 2.74
CA GLY A 646 -13.30 33.80 3.96
C GLY A 646 -13.92 32.40 3.98
N THR A 647 -14.16 31.84 2.79
CA THR A 647 -14.78 30.52 2.59
C THR A 647 -13.97 29.45 3.29
N GLU A 648 -14.66 28.57 4.03
CA GLU A 648 -14.07 27.36 4.61
C GLU A 648 -14.19 26.20 3.64
N TYR A 649 -13.07 25.75 3.13
CA TYR A 649 -12.99 24.67 2.15
C TYR A 649 -12.91 23.29 2.84
N THR A 650 -13.75 22.36 2.40
CA THR A 650 -13.75 20.94 2.80
C THR A 650 -13.83 20.06 1.56
N GLU A 651 -13.32 18.84 1.65
CA GLU A 651 -13.41 17.88 0.54
C GLU A 651 -14.85 17.71 0.02
N SER A 652 -15.80 17.47 0.94
CA SER A 652 -17.22 17.30 0.57
C SER A 652 -17.92 18.59 0.11
N GLY A 653 -17.37 19.75 0.46
CA GLY A 653 -17.88 21.04 0.00
C GLY A 653 -17.46 21.38 -1.43
N MET A 654 -16.32 20.83 -1.88
CA MET A 654 -15.73 21.10 -3.19
C MET A 654 -16.10 20.07 -4.26
N ASN A 655 -16.29 18.80 -3.88
CA ASN A 655 -16.61 17.74 -4.83
C ASN A 655 -18.11 17.65 -5.13
N VAL A 656 -18.43 17.60 -6.41
CA VAL A 656 -19.79 17.35 -6.92
C VAL A 656 -19.75 16.19 -7.92
N ASP A 657 -20.84 15.44 -8.01
CA ASP A 657 -21.03 14.43 -9.07
C ASP A 657 -21.54 15.09 -10.37
N ARG A 658 -21.66 14.35 -11.46
CA ARG A 658 -22.18 14.83 -12.75
C ARG A 658 -23.59 15.42 -12.66
N ASN A 659 -24.35 15.07 -11.62
CA ASN A 659 -25.69 15.56 -11.40
C ASN A 659 -25.70 16.84 -10.53
N GLY A 660 -24.53 17.35 -10.13
CA GLY A 660 -24.39 18.53 -9.27
C GLY A 660 -24.61 18.25 -7.78
N ASN A 661 -24.70 16.98 -7.35
CA ASN A 661 -24.86 16.63 -5.94
C ASN A 661 -23.50 16.63 -5.22
N ARG A 662 -23.48 17.07 -3.96
CA ARG A 662 -22.27 17.03 -3.14
C ARG A 662 -21.84 15.60 -2.83
N VAL A 663 -20.57 15.31 -3.04
CA VAL A 663 -19.95 14.00 -2.78
C VAL A 663 -19.43 13.95 -1.34
N LYS A 664 -19.90 12.98 -0.56
CA LYS A 664 -19.38 12.74 0.80
C LYS A 664 -17.94 12.21 0.73
N GLU A 665 -17.14 12.52 1.73
CA GLU A 665 -15.74 12.07 1.83
C GLU A 665 -15.57 10.53 1.67
N SER A 666 -16.52 9.75 2.19
CA SER A 666 -16.52 8.28 2.05
C SER A 666 -16.86 7.80 0.62
N GLN A 667 -17.42 8.65 -0.22
CA GLN A 667 -17.84 8.34 -1.59
C GLN A 667 -16.83 8.83 -2.64
N THR A 668 -15.90 9.72 -2.27
CA THR A 668 -14.94 10.34 -3.21
C THR A 668 -14.22 9.29 -4.07
N LYS A 669 -13.77 8.17 -3.49
CA LYS A 669 -13.10 7.11 -4.24
C LYS A 669 -14.01 6.47 -5.30
N ALA A 670 -15.26 6.19 -4.95
CA ALA A 670 -16.21 5.54 -5.86
C ALA A 670 -16.61 6.47 -6.99
N VAL A 671 -16.94 7.73 -6.69
CA VAL A 671 -17.30 8.74 -7.70
C VAL A 671 -16.11 9.02 -8.61
N PHE A 672 -14.89 9.13 -8.06
CA PHE A 672 -13.69 9.27 -8.89
C PHE A 672 -13.49 8.09 -9.85
N HIS A 673 -13.70 6.86 -9.37
CA HIS A 673 -13.60 5.66 -10.23
C HIS A 673 -14.58 5.71 -11.41
N GLU A 674 -15.79 6.16 -11.19
CA GLU A 674 -16.86 6.14 -12.20
C GLU A 674 -16.84 7.37 -13.10
N GLU A 675 -16.70 8.57 -12.52
CA GLU A 675 -16.92 9.84 -13.20
C GLU A 675 -15.68 10.71 -13.30
N GLY A 676 -14.81 10.71 -12.25
CA GLY A 676 -13.67 11.64 -12.17
C GLY A 676 -12.56 11.31 -13.16
N ASN A 677 -11.91 12.34 -13.66
CA ASN A 677 -10.76 12.26 -14.57
C ASN A 677 -9.45 12.65 -13.87
N ILE A 678 -9.43 13.76 -13.15
CA ILE A 678 -8.26 14.28 -12.43
C ILE A 678 -8.58 14.36 -10.95
N LEU A 679 -7.75 13.74 -10.10
CA LEU A 679 -7.86 13.78 -8.64
C LEU A 679 -6.70 14.58 -8.05
N ILE A 680 -6.98 15.71 -7.43
CA ILE A 680 -5.99 16.55 -6.75
C ILE A 680 -5.93 16.12 -5.28
N VAL A 681 -4.72 15.78 -4.79
CA VAL A 681 -4.58 15.23 -3.44
C VAL A 681 -3.53 15.97 -2.60
N ALA A 682 -3.84 16.13 -1.31
CA ALA A 682 -2.90 16.62 -0.31
C ALA A 682 -2.85 15.61 0.86
N GLU A 683 -1.73 14.89 1.03
CA GLU A 683 -1.49 13.82 2.01
C GLU A 683 -2.44 12.61 1.88
N LYS A 684 -3.73 12.83 1.69
CA LYS A 684 -4.74 11.80 1.52
C LYS A 684 -4.53 11.07 0.19
N TYR A 685 -4.71 9.75 0.17
CA TYR A 685 -4.55 8.87 -0.99
C TYR A 685 -3.13 8.72 -1.57
N GLN A 686 -2.13 9.39 -1.05
CA GLN A 686 -0.73 9.13 -1.42
C GLN A 686 -0.27 7.74 -0.98
N THR A 687 -0.92 7.19 0.05
CA THR A 687 -0.76 5.80 0.48
C THR A 687 -2.14 5.15 0.61
N GLY A 688 -2.24 3.84 0.33
CA GLY A 688 -3.48 3.08 0.53
C GLY A 688 -4.59 3.33 -0.50
N PHE A 689 -4.35 4.08 -1.56
CA PHE A 689 -5.29 4.28 -2.66
C PHE A 689 -5.08 3.23 -3.74
N ASP A 690 -6.14 2.52 -4.08
CA ASP A 690 -6.14 1.47 -5.10
C ASP A 690 -7.14 1.85 -6.20
N GLU A 691 -6.62 2.35 -7.34
CA GLU A 691 -7.35 2.72 -8.53
C GLU A 691 -6.62 2.20 -9.77
N PRO A 692 -7.04 1.07 -10.32
CA PRO A 692 -6.36 0.44 -11.46
C PRO A 692 -6.32 1.30 -12.72
N LEU A 693 -7.30 2.19 -12.92
CA LEU A 693 -7.37 3.11 -14.07
C LEU A 693 -6.41 4.30 -13.94
N LEU A 694 -5.76 4.48 -12.79
CA LEU A 694 -4.82 5.57 -12.57
C LEU A 694 -3.55 5.35 -13.40
N HIS A 695 -3.43 6.10 -14.49
CA HIS A 695 -2.35 5.99 -15.46
C HIS A 695 -1.25 7.03 -15.20
N THR A 696 -1.65 8.28 -14.96
CA THR A 696 -0.72 9.42 -14.87
C THR A 696 -0.68 9.97 -13.45
N MET A 697 0.51 10.30 -12.98
CA MET A 697 0.69 11.08 -11.74
C MET A 697 1.51 12.34 -12.01
N ILE A 698 0.96 13.45 -11.56
CA ILE A 698 1.65 14.74 -11.53
C ILE A 698 2.16 14.95 -10.10
N VAL A 699 3.43 15.29 -9.95
CA VAL A 699 4.07 15.48 -8.64
C VAL A 699 4.50 16.94 -8.49
N ASP A 700 3.85 17.65 -7.58
CA ASP A 700 4.25 18.99 -7.13
C ASP A 700 4.48 18.99 -5.62
N LYS A 701 5.33 18.07 -5.20
CA LYS A 701 5.70 17.87 -3.80
C LYS A 701 7.07 17.23 -3.71
N GLU A 702 7.86 17.65 -2.73
CA GLU A 702 9.13 16.99 -2.45
C GLU A 702 8.87 15.57 -1.90
N LEU A 703 9.38 14.57 -2.62
CA LEU A 703 9.32 13.16 -2.26
C LEU A 703 10.73 12.68 -1.85
N ARG A 704 10.81 11.94 -0.75
CA ARG A 704 12.08 11.37 -0.25
C ARG A 704 11.89 9.93 0.18
N ASP A 705 12.91 9.11 -0.06
CA ASP A 705 13.00 7.73 0.40
C ASP A 705 11.70 6.92 0.21
N VAL A 706 11.23 6.27 1.24
CA VAL A 706 10.01 5.47 1.27
C VAL A 706 8.78 6.20 0.71
N LYS A 707 8.66 7.52 0.97
CA LYS A 707 7.51 8.29 0.48
C LYS A 707 7.48 8.40 -1.05
N ALA A 708 8.64 8.49 -1.70
CA ALA A 708 8.73 8.49 -3.16
C ALA A 708 8.17 7.18 -3.73
N VAL A 709 8.68 6.05 -3.26
CA VAL A 709 8.23 4.73 -3.71
C VAL A 709 6.73 4.51 -3.44
N GLN A 710 6.26 4.84 -2.23
CA GLN A 710 4.85 4.63 -1.87
C GLN A 710 3.87 5.50 -2.66
N THR A 711 4.25 6.74 -2.95
CA THR A 711 3.41 7.68 -3.69
C THR A 711 3.36 7.27 -5.15
N LEU A 712 4.52 7.11 -5.80
CA LEU A 712 4.60 6.81 -7.22
C LEU A 712 4.04 5.41 -7.56
N SER A 713 4.20 4.43 -6.67
CA SER A 713 3.61 3.09 -6.86
C SER A 713 2.08 3.05 -6.84
N ARG A 714 1.38 4.17 -6.70
CA ARG A 714 -0.10 4.20 -6.87
C ARG A 714 -0.52 3.96 -8.32
N VAL A 715 0.32 4.35 -9.30
CA VAL A 715 0.02 4.14 -10.72
C VAL A 715 0.44 2.77 -11.27
N ASN A 716 1.14 1.96 -10.50
CA ASN A 716 1.73 0.69 -10.96
C ASN A 716 0.73 -0.47 -11.13
N ARG A 717 -0.55 -0.29 -10.83
CA ARG A 717 -1.57 -1.34 -10.96
C ARG A 717 -1.79 -1.72 -12.40
N ILE A 718 -1.83 -3.02 -12.66
CA ILE A 718 -2.22 -3.57 -13.96
C ILE A 718 -3.74 -3.48 -14.16
N TYR A 719 -4.14 -3.24 -15.38
CA TYR A 719 -5.54 -3.27 -15.81
C TYR A 719 -5.61 -3.63 -17.30
N PRO A 720 -6.63 -4.35 -17.78
CA PRO A 720 -6.77 -4.66 -19.20
C PRO A 720 -6.69 -3.39 -20.08
N GLY A 721 -5.77 -3.39 -21.04
CA GLY A 721 -5.51 -2.22 -21.89
C GLY A 721 -4.65 -1.11 -21.25
N LYS A 722 -4.08 -1.34 -20.06
CA LYS A 722 -3.09 -0.46 -19.44
C LYS A 722 -1.70 -1.07 -19.62
N GLU A 723 -0.92 -0.52 -20.52
CA GLU A 723 0.39 -1.04 -20.93
C GLU A 723 1.55 -0.30 -20.27
N ASP A 724 1.32 0.95 -19.87
CA ASP A 724 2.33 1.85 -19.31
C ASP A 724 1.77 2.76 -18.21
N THR A 725 2.66 3.56 -17.64
CA THR A 725 2.36 4.63 -16.69
C THR A 725 3.09 5.89 -17.12
N TYR A 726 2.66 7.05 -16.64
CA TYR A 726 3.31 8.32 -16.92
C TYR A 726 3.45 9.17 -15.66
N ILE A 727 4.67 9.61 -15.37
CA ILE A 727 4.96 10.51 -14.24
C ILE A 727 5.47 11.84 -14.80
N LEU A 728 4.91 12.95 -14.29
CA LEU A 728 5.41 14.29 -14.56
C LEU A 728 5.71 14.96 -13.22
N ASP A 729 6.94 15.36 -13.01
CA ASP A 729 7.45 15.88 -11.74
C ASP A 729 7.97 17.30 -11.88
N PHE A 730 7.46 18.22 -11.07
CA PHE A 730 7.86 19.62 -11.05
C PHE A 730 8.95 19.92 -10.01
N VAL A 731 9.26 18.97 -9.10
CA VAL A 731 10.03 19.29 -7.88
C VAL A 731 11.26 18.42 -7.69
N ASN A 732 11.17 17.12 -8.01
CA ASN A 732 12.20 16.17 -7.60
C ASN A 732 13.23 15.94 -8.70
N PRO A 733 14.55 16.09 -8.40
CA PRO A 733 15.60 15.66 -9.32
C PRO A 733 15.57 14.14 -9.55
N ILE A 734 15.94 13.74 -10.75
CA ILE A 734 15.96 12.31 -11.17
C ILE A 734 16.81 11.46 -10.22
N GLU A 735 17.98 11.97 -9.80
CA GLU A 735 18.92 11.29 -8.93
C GLU A 735 18.27 10.91 -7.61
N ARG A 736 17.49 11.82 -7.02
CA ARG A 736 16.76 11.57 -5.76
C ARG A 736 15.72 10.46 -5.91
N ILE A 737 14.99 10.46 -7.00
CA ILE A 737 13.98 9.42 -7.28
C ILE A 737 14.67 8.08 -7.56
N ARG A 738 15.76 8.09 -8.35
CA ARG A 738 16.58 6.91 -8.60
C ARG A 738 17.09 6.29 -7.30
N GLU A 739 17.71 7.07 -6.42
CA GLU A 739 18.22 6.62 -5.11
C GLU A 739 17.10 6.05 -4.24
N ALA A 740 15.95 6.73 -4.18
CA ALA A 740 14.82 6.26 -3.38
C ALA A 740 14.28 4.91 -3.87
N PHE A 741 14.18 4.70 -5.18
CA PHE A 741 13.71 3.43 -5.75
C PHE A 741 14.78 2.34 -5.70
N GLN A 742 16.06 2.68 -5.94
CA GLN A 742 17.18 1.73 -5.89
C GLN A 742 17.26 1.02 -4.54
N GLN A 743 16.97 1.72 -3.44
CA GLN A 743 16.97 1.18 -2.09
C GLN A 743 15.98 0.00 -1.90
N PHE A 744 14.89 -0.06 -2.68
CA PHE A 744 13.82 -1.04 -2.53
C PHE A 744 13.56 -1.85 -3.81
N TYR A 745 14.41 -1.70 -4.81
CA TYR A 745 14.24 -2.38 -6.10
C TYR A 745 14.41 -3.89 -5.97
N GLN A 746 15.37 -4.29 -5.15
CA GLN A 746 15.65 -5.68 -4.79
C GLN A 746 15.52 -5.86 -3.26
N GLU A 747 16.29 -6.79 -2.70
CA GLU A 747 16.39 -6.98 -1.26
C GLU A 747 16.87 -5.70 -0.57
N THR A 748 16.32 -5.44 0.61
CA THR A 748 16.81 -4.39 1.50
C THR A 748 17.32 -5.03 2.78
N SER A 749 18.58 -4.80 3.13
CA SER A 749 19.24 -5.30 4.33
C SER A 749 19.66 -4.17 5.28
N LEU A 750 20.06 -4.53 6.48
CA LEU A 750 20.74 -3.65 7.43
C LEU A 750 22.14 -4.22 7.67
N ASP A 751 23.17 -3.41 7.45
CA ASP A 751 24.58 -3.90 7.43
C ASP A 751 25.12 -4.29 8.80
N GLU A 752 24.69 -3.59 9.87
CA GLU A 752 25.21 -3.78 11.23
C GLU A 752 24.13 -3.47 12.29
N GLU A 753 24.26 -4.07 13.46
CA GLU A 753 23.44 -3.78 14.63
C GLU A 753 23.70 -2.37 15.17
N ILE A 754 22.69 -1.74 15.77
CA ILE A 754 22.81 -0.43 16.37
C ILE A 754 23.62 -0.49 17.68
N ASN A 755 24.43 0.53 17.95
CA ASN A 755 25.06 0.68 19.24
C ASN A 755 24.06 1.22 20.29
N PHE A 756 23.66 0.38 21.22
CA PHE A 756 22.68 0.72 22.27
C PHE A 756 23.21 1.75 23.27
N ASP A 757 24.53 1.88 23.49
CA ASP A 757 25.14 2.83 24.44
C ASP A 757 24.92 4.31 24.03
N LEU A 758 24.48 4.53 22.81
CA LEU A 758 24.14 5.89 22.34
C LEU A 758 23.05 6.58 23.18
N ILE A 759 22.21 5.82 23.89
CA ILE A 759 21.19 6.38 24.77
C ILE A 759 21.84 7.06 25.99
N TYR A 760 22.87 6.46 26.56
CA TYR A 760 23.60 7.05 27.70
C TYR A 760 24.37 8.30 27.31
N THR A 761 24.85 8.37 26.07
CA THR A 761 25.46 9.59 25.54
C THR A 761 24.42 10.72 25.44
N THR A 762 23.22 10.40 24.99
CA THR A 762 22.10 11.36 24.92
C THR A 762 21.68 11.82 26.30
N GLN A 763 21.56 10.88 27.26
CA GLN A 763 21.26 11.15 28.67
C GLN A 763 22.29 12.12 29.28
N LYS A 764 23.59 11.81 29.12
CA LYS A 764 24.67 12.66 29.63
C LYS A 764 24.63 14.07 29.03
N THR A 765 24.37 14.17 27.74
CA THR A 765 24.23 15.46 27.06
C THR A 765 23.05 16.26 27.63
N LEU A 766 21.93 15.58 27.84
CA LEU A 766 20.70 16.20 28.37
C LEU A 766 20.90 16.70 29.83
N ARG A 767 21.50 15.89 30.71
CA ARG A 767 21.81 16.24 32.09
C ARG A 767 22.81 17.41 32.17
N GLY A 768 23.70 17.56 31.19
CA GLY A 768 24.65 18.67 31.08
C GLY A 768 24.01 20.06 30.94
N PHE A 769 22.73 20.15 30.64
CA PHE A 769 22.01 21.44 30.65
C PHE A 769 21.70 21.94 32.06
N GLY A 770 21.65 21.06 33.09
CA GLY A 770 21.39 21.44 34.48
C GLY A 770 19.96 21.99 34.75
N ILE A 771 18.99 21.59 33.96
CA ILE A 771 17.60 22.05 34.02
C ILE A 771 16.79 21.28 35.07
N TYR A 772 17.11 20.00 35.24
CA TYR A 772 16.44 19.11 36.19
C TYR A 772 17.47 18.29 36.98
N THR A 773 17.06 17.73 38.07
CA THR A 773 17.85 16.91 38.99
C THR A 773 17.26 15.52 39.15
N ASP A 774 17.97 14.66 39.89
CA ASP A 774 17.47 13.32 40.22
C ASP A 774 16.22 13.38 41.11
N GLU A 775 16.11 14.41 41.97
CA GLU A 775 14.92 14.66 42.82
C GLU A 775 13.68 14.98 41.94
N ASP A 776 13.85 15.79 40.90
CA ASP A 776 12.78 16.11 39.95
C ASP A 776 12.29 14.84 39.21
N ILE A 777 13.23 13.94 38.84
CA ILE A 777 12.91 12.65 38.20
C ILE A 777 12.15 11.77 39.18
N GLU A 778 12.62 11.68 40.46
CA GLU A 778 12.02 10.83 41.49
C GLU A 778 10.61 11.30 41.83
N GLU A 779 10.38 12.62 41.94
CA GLU A 779 9.06 13.18 42.20
C GLU A 779 8.06 12.81 41.09
N VAL A 780 8.42 13.00 39.84
CA VAL A 780 7.55 12.66 38.72
C VAL A 780 7.31 11.15 38.59
N SER A 781 8.35 10.35 38.81
CA SER A 781 8.24 8.88 38.66
C SER A 781 7.42 8.29 39.82
N SER A 782 7.58 8.78 41.06
CA SER A 782 6.75 8.34 42.18
C SER A 782 5.26 8.60 41.93
N ILE A 783 4.90 9.73 41.35
CA ILE A 783 3.52 10.05 40.95
C ILE A 783 3.04 9.13 39.84
N TYR A 784 3.89 8.88 38.84
CA TYR A 784 3.52 8.06 37.67
C TYR A 784 3.32 6.60 38.04
N PHE A 785 4.16 6.03 38.88
CA PHE A 785 4.10 4.63 39.30
C PHE A 785 3.16 4.37 40.49
N ASP A 786 2.56 5.39 41.08
CA ASP A 786 1.58 5.26 42.16
C ASP A 786 0.24 4.69 41.64
N PRO A 787 -0.16 3.46 42.07
CA PRO A 787 -1.40 2.85 41.62
C PRO A 787 -2.66 3.65 41.99
N ASP A 788 -2.65 4.31 43.17
CA ASP A 788 -3.82 5.04 43.68
C ASP A 788 -4.01 6.37 42.94
N VAL A 789 -2.92 7.03 42.55
CA VAL A 789 -2.95 8.23 41.69
C VAL A 789 -3.48 7.89 40.31
N ARG A 790 -3.08 6.74 39.74
CA ARG A 790 -3.58 6.25 38.46
C ARG A 790 -5.07 5.96 38.50
N LYS A 791 -5.56 5.22 39.50
CA LYS A 791 -6.99 4.91 39.70
C LYS A 791 -7.85 6.16 39.85
N ALA A 792 -7.33 7.18 40.53
CA ALA A 792 -8.03 8.44 40.74
C ALA A 792 -8.00 9.40 39.51
N ASN A 793 -7.37 9.02 38.38
CA ASN A 793 -7.16 9.87 37.20
C ASN A 793 -6.46 11.22 37.50
N LEU A 794 -5.65 11.29 38.55
CA LEU A 794 -4.96 12.51 38.96
C LEU A 794 -3.53 12.62 38.41
N THR A 795 -3.04 11.61 37.73
CA THR A 795 -1.64 11.50 37.23
C THR A 795 -1.21 12.72 36.42
N GLN A 796 -2.00 13.14 35.44
CA GLN A 796 -1.62 14.27 34.59
C GLN A 796 -1.53 15.59 35.36
N GLY A 797 -2.47 15.86 36.25
CA GLY A 797 -2.49 17.07 37.05
C GLY A 797 -1.30 17.14 38.01
N LYS A 798 -1.03 16.03 38.72
CA LYS A 798 0.10 15.97 39.68
C LYS A 798 1.46 16.07 38.99
N ILE A 799 1.65 15.32 37.85
CA ILE A 799 2.89 15.39 37.06
C ILE A 799 3.09 16.80 36.48
N SER A 800 2.03 17.42 35.95
CA SER A 800 2.13 18.79 35.44
C SER A 800 2.59 19.78 36.51
N ASN A 801 2.12 19.60 37.77
CA ASN A 801 2.53 20.42 38.91
C ASN A 801 4.00 20.16 39.29
N ALA A 802 4.42 18.90 39.38
CA ALA A 802 5.81 18.51 39.67
C ALA A 802 6.80 19.01 38.58
N LEU A 803 6.40 19.04 37.32
CA LEU A 803 7.23 19.53 36.22
C LEU A 803 7.25 21.07 36.09
N LYS A 804 6.41 21.79 36.81
CA LYS A 804 6.34 23.26 36.73
C LYS A 804 7.67 23.95 36.97
N PRO A 805 8.43 23.63 38.05
CA PRO A 805 9.73 24.26 38.31
C PRO A 805 10.75 24.04 37.21
N VAL A 806 10.72 22.84 36.60
CA VAL A 806 11.59 22.45 35.47
C VAL A 806 11.21 23.24 34.19
N ALA A 807 9.91 23.41 33.94
CA ALA A 807 9.42 24.22 32.82
C ALA A 807 9.76 25.71 33.01
N ASP A 808 9.75 26.23 34.26
CA ASP A 808 10.15 27.60 34.53
C ASP A 808 11.66 27.80 34.28
N LYS A 809 12.53 26.92 34.77
CA LYS A 809 13.97 26.93 34.43
C LYS A 809 14.24 26.81 32.92
N TYR A 810 13.48 26.00 32.21
CA TYR A 810 13.58 25.93 30.75
C TYR A 810 13.24 27.28 30.10
N ASN A 811 12.24 28.01 30.61
CA ASN A 811 11.84 29.29 30.07
C ASN A 811 12.89 30.42 30.30
N GLU A 812 13.77 30.25 31.28
CA GLU A 812 14.89 31.16 31.52
C GLU A 812 16.04 30.99 30.53
N LEU A 813 16.12 29.85 29.85
CA LEU A 813 17.12 29.60 28.82
C LEU A 813 16.91 30.54 27.64
N ASN A 814 18.01 30.91 26.95
CA ASN A 814 17.93 31.57 25.66
C ASN A 814 17.33 30.62 24.60
N GLN A 815 16.84 31.19 23.52
CA GLN A 815 16.13 30.47 22.45
C GLN A 815 16.92 29.29 21.88
N GLU A 816 18.24 29.43 21.70
CA GLU A 816 19.11 28.40 21.18
C GLU A 816 19.22 27.21 22.14
N ARG A 817 19.47 27.48 23.43
CA ARG A 817 19.55 26.45 24.47
C ARG A 817 18.21 25.77 24.70
N ARG A 818 17.08 26.49 24.62
CA ARG A 818 15.74 25.92 24.66
C ARG A 818 15.52 24.94 23.50
N TYR A 819 15.91 25.30 22.29
CA TYR A 819 15.80 24.43 21.12
C TYR A 819 16.64 23.15 21.28
N GLN A 820 17.92 23.29 21.69
CA GLN A 820 18.83 22.17 21.90
C GLN A 820 18.29 21.23 23.00
N PHE A 821 17.92 21.75 24.15
CA PHE A 821 17.37 20.97 25.27
C PHE A 821 16.12 20.18 24.86
N ARG A 822 15.14 20.84 24.27
CA ARG A 822 13.92 20.20 23.80
C ARG A 822 14.19 19.09 22.76
N ARG A 823 15.18 19.29 21.92
CA ARG A 823 15.60 18.27 20.94
C ARG A 823 16.19 17.05 21.65
N GLU A 824 17.06 17.24 22.62
CA GLU A 824 17.68 16.14 23.37
C GLU A 824 16.66 15.39 24.23
N VAL A 825 15.71 16.09 24.87
CA VAL A 825 14.56 15.44 25.56
C VAL A 825 13.79 14.52 24.61
N ARG A 826 13.45 14.99 23.42
CA ARG A 826 12.75 14.16 22.41
C ARG A 826 13.63 13.04 21.87
N ALA A 827 14.93 13.27 21.75
CA ALA A 827 15.88 12.26 21.31
C ALA A 827 15.95 11.10 22.31
N LEU A 828 16.08 11.39 23.61
CA LEU A 828 16.10 10.37 24.65
C LEU A 828 14.83 9.53 24.65
N VAL A 829 13.65 10.15 24.58
CA VAL A 829 12.36 9.46 24.50
C VAL A 829 12.28 8.56 23.27
N LYS A 830 12.74 9.06 22.11
CA LYS A 830 12.71 8.31 20.85
C LYS A 830 13.68 7.13 20.89
N TRP A 831 14.87 7.31 21.41
CA TRP A 831 15.87 6.25 21.55
C TRP A 831 15.40 5.18 22.50
N TYR A 832 14.92 5.56 23.68
CA TYR A 832 14.38 4.62 24.65
C TYR A 832 13.26 3.77 24.06
N ASN A 833 12.26 4.41 23.44
CA ASN A 833 11.16 3.72 22.77
C ASN A 833 11.62 2.75 21.66
N TYR A 834 12.75 3.00 21.04
CA TYR A 834 13.28 2.17 19.99
C TYR A 834 14.08 0.98 20.56
N ILE A 835 15.05 1.27 21.43
CA ILE A 835 15.92 0.24 21.99
C ILE A 835 15.13 -0.77 22.82
N SER A 836 14.17 -0.30 23.63
CA SER A 836 13.32 -1.16 24.47
C SER A 836 12.41 -2.12 23.69
N GLN A 837 12.31 -2.01 22.37
CA GLN A 837 11.62 -2.99 21.51
C GLN A 837 12.53 -4.13 21.09
N ILE A 838 13.83 -3.90 21.04
CA ILE A 838 14.83 -4.84 20.55
C ILE A 838 15.41 -5.64 21.71
N THR A 839 15.76 -4.93 22.80
CA THR A 839 16.41 -5.53 23.97
C THR A 839 15.75 -5.08 25.27
N ARG A 840 15.94 -5.84 26.33
CA ARG A 840 15.54 -5.50 27.67
C ARG A 840 16.59 -4.60 28.31
N MET A 841 16.18 -3.42 28.75
CA MET A 841 17.03 -2.48 29.49
C MET A 841 16.56 -2.45 30.92
N PHE A 842 17.19 -3.24 31.80
CA PHE A 842 16.87 -3.30 33.22
C PHE A 842 17.59 -2.18 33.99
N ASP A 843 17.51 -0.95 33.49
CA ASP A 843 18.03 0.26 34.13
C ASP A 843 16.87 1.10 34.65
N LYS A 844 16.62 0.99 35.98
CA LYS A 844 15.52 1.68 36.65
C LYS A 844 15.63 3.20 36.56
N GLU A 845 16.83 3.72 36.71
CA GLU A 845 17.04 5.18 36.69
C GLU A 845 16.83 5.74 35.29
N LEU A 846 17.33 5.06 34.28
CA LEU A 846 17.07 5.43 32.88
C LEU A 846 15.57 5.33 32.53
N HIS A 847 14.86 4.32 33.07
CA HIS A 847 13.42 4.17 32.82
C HIS A 847 12.63 5.30 33.50
N LYS A 848 12.96 5.66 34.75
CA LYS A 848 12.36 6.82 35.41
C LYS A 848 12.60 8.12 34.63
N GLU A 849 13.83 8.34 34.20
CA GLU A 849 14.19 9.52 33.40
C GLU A 849 13.48 9.53 32.02
N TYR A 850 13.30 8.37 31.39
CA TYR A 850 12.47 8.25 30.20
C TYR A 850 11.02 8.67 30.47
N VAL A 851 10.40 8.22 31.57
CA VAL A 851 9.04 8.60 31.96
C VAL A 851 8.97 10.11 32.19
N PHE A 852 9.89 10.65 32.97
CA PHE A 852 10.04 12.08 33.18
C PHE A 852 10.12 12.86 31.85
N CYS A 853 11.05 12.50 30.98
CA CYS A 853 11.25 13.15 29.69
C CYS A 853 10.04 13.00 28.75
N SER A 854 9.28 11.91 28.85
CA SER A 854 8.07 11.69 28.04
C SER A 854 6.95 12.68 28.37
N TYR A 855 6.82 13.07 29.62
CA TYR A 855 5.89 14.11 30.06
C TYR A 855 6.44 15.52 29.81
N LEU A 856 7.70 15.75 30.14
CA LEU A 856 8.37 17.01 29.88
C LEU A 856 8.31 17.40 28.39
N ALA A 857 8.55 16.47 27.47
CA ALA A 857 8.48 16.72 26.03
C ALA A 857 7.11 17.25 25.54
N LYS A 858 6.04 16.93 26.28
CA LYS A 858 4.67 17.40 25.98
C LYS A 858 4.40 18.79 26.55
N LEU A 859 5.03 19.10 27.69
CA LEU A 859 4.84 20.38 28.39
C LEU A 859 5.73 21.50 27.85
N LEU A 860 6.92 21.17 27.32
CA LEU A 860 7.82 22.19 26.80
C LEU A 860 7.19 22.86 25.56
N PRO A 861 6.94 24.19 25.61
CA PRO A 861 6.36 24.91 24.50
C PRO A 861 7.32 24.87 23.32
N SER A 862 6.77 24.68 22.11
CA SER A 862 7.49 25.07 20.90
C SER A 862 7.57 26.59 20.94
N ASP A 863 8.77 27.15 20.71
CA ASP A 863 8.87 28.58 20.51
C ASP A 863 7.82 28.98 19.49
N PRO A 864 7.00 30.00 19.77
CA PRO A 864 6.04 30.47 18.77
C PRO A 864 6.86 30.80 17.52
N VAL A 865 6.57 30.10 16.44
CA VAL A 865 7.04 30.50 15.13
C VAL A 865 6.36 31.83 14.91
N GLN A 866 7.04 32.94 15.22
CA GLN A 866 6.57 34.21 14.75
C GLN A 866 6.46 34.08 13.24
N PRO A 867 5.26 34.21 12.67
CA PRO A 867 5.13 34.20 11.23
C PRO A 867 6.02 35.31 10.73
N PHE A 868 7.10 34.94 10.05
CA PHE A 868 7.91 35.94 9.34
C PHE A 868 7.09 36.26 8.11
N ASP A 869 6.42 37.42 8.19
CA ASP A 869 5.58 37.89 7.11
C ASP A 869 6.50 38.51 6.04
N LEU A 870 6.56 37.85 4.90
CA LEU A 870 7.21 38.33 3.68
C LEU A 870 6.21 39.00 2.73
N ASP A 871 4.93 39.02 3.10
CA ASP A 871 3.90 39.66 2.27
C ASP A 871 4.28 41.08 1.96
N ASN A 872 4.38 41.43 0.70
CA ASN A 872 4.86 42.69 0.15
C ASN A 872 6.38 43.00 0.27
N ARG A 873 7.22 42.13 0.83
CA ARG A 873 8.68 42.34 0.89
C ARG A 873 9.44 41.74 -0.29
N VAL A 874 8.85 40.78 -0.96
CA VAL A 874 9.40 40.12 -2.16
C VAL A 874 8.36 40.06 -3.25
N LYS A 875 8.81 40.08 -4.49
CA LYS A 875 7.98 39.89 -5.69
C LYS A 875 8.66 38.92 -6.64
N LEU A 876 7.87 38.11 -7.31
CA LEU A 876 8.32 37.23 -8.38
C LEU A 876 8.46 38.06 -9.65
N GLU A 877 9.67 38.21 -10.18
CA GLU A 877 9.93 39.00 -11.40
C GLU A 877 9.92 38.13 -12.65
N TYR A 878 10.60 37.02 -12.60
CA TYR A 878 10.68 36.07 -13.71
C TYR A 878 10.29 34.68 -13.23
N TYR A 879 9.59 33.94 -14.08
CA TYR A 879 9.22 32.54 -13.84
C TYR A 879 9.17 31.81 -15.17
N ARG A 880 9.77 30.61 -15.20
CA ARG A 880 9.76 29.72 -16.35
C ARG A 880 9.80 28.26 -15.86
N LEU A 881 9.03 27.42 -16.52
CA LEU A 881 9.13 25.96 -16.39
C LEU A 881 9.91 25.43 -17.60
N GLU A 882 11.00 24.75 -17.33
CA GLU A 882 11.85 24.16 -18.34
C GLU A 882 11.81 22.63 -18.23
N LYS A 883 11.43 21.95 -19.33
CA LYS A 883 11.48 20.51 -19.39
C LYS A 883 12.94 20.07 -19.41
N THR A 884 13.38 19.33 -18.39
CA THR A 884 14.78 18.93 -18.23
C THR A 884 15.04 17.49 -18.62
N TYR A 885 14.03 16.63 -18.53
CA TYR A 885 14.17 15.22 -18.82
C TYR A 885 12.86 14.61 -19.28
N GLU A 886 12.94 13.64 -20.20
CA GLU A 886 11.85 12.78 -20.60
C GLU A 886 12.43 11.40 -21.01
N GLY A 887 12.03 10.35 -20.32
CA GLY A 887 12.52 8.99 -20.57
C GLY A 887 12.38 8.05 -19.40
N ALA A 888 13.05 6.91 -19.46
CA ALA A 888 13.08 5.93 -18.38
C ALA A 888 14.20 6.21 -17.39
N ILE A 889 13.90 6.12 -16.10
CA ILE A 889 14.93 6.13 -15.05
C ILE A 889 15.35 4.69 -14.80
N GLU A 890 16.54 4.33 -15.25
CA GLU A 890 17.08 2.97 -15.09
C GLU A 890 17.58 2.73 -13.67
N LEU A 891 17.28 1.55 -13.15
CA LEU A 891 17.74 1.05 -11.85
C LEU A 891 18.77 -0.07 -12.06
N GLU A 892 19.73 -0.13 -11.18
CA GLU A 892 20.76 -1.19 -11.19
C GLU A 892 20.22 -2.44 -10.48
N SER A 893 20.58 -3.61 -10.98
CA SER A 893 20.28 -4.90 -10.32
C SER A 893 21.25 -5.15 -9.16
N LYS A 894 21.03 -4.42 -8.05
CA LYS A 894 21.80 -4.57 -6.81
C LYS A 894 20.88 -4.40 -5.59
N PRO A 895 21.15 -5.15 -4.49
CA PRO A 895 20.44 -4.97 -3.23
C PRO A 895 20.63 -3.56 -2.66
N GLY A 896 19.61 -3.10 -1.92
CA GLY A 896 19.71 -1.90 -1.09
C GLY A 896 20.22 -2.26 0.30
N SER A 897 20.96 -1.38 0.95
CA SER A 897 21.36 -1.57 2.34
C SER A 897 21.14 -0.30 3.17
N TRP A 898 20.91 -0.49 4.44
CA TRP A 898 20.87 0.56 5.43
C TRP A 898 22.09 0.49 6.33
N LYS A 899 22.66 1.64 6.63
CA LYS A 899 23.59 1.77 7.75
C LYS A 899 22.81 2.00 9.05
N PRO A 900 23.30 1.53 10.21
CA PRO A 900 22.67 1.77 11.50
C PRO A 900 22.39 3.25 11.71
N THR A 901 21.20 3.54 12.22
CA THR A 901 20.82 4.93 12.49
C THR A 901 21.69 5.50 13.61
N GLN A 902 22.68 6.29 13.27
CA GLN A 902 23.43 7.05 14.28
C GLN A 902 22.59 8.25 14.75
N PRO A 903 22.66 8.61 16.04
CA PRO A 903 22.11 9.88 16.49
C PRO A 903 22.85 10.96 15.73
N LYS A 904 22.13 11.73 14.91
CA LYS A 904 22.71 12.90 14.29
C LYS A 904 23.16 13.79 15.46
N ARG A 905 24.46 13.82 15.74
CA ARG A 905 25.05 14.91 16.51
C ARG A 905 24.68 16.16 15.75
N ALA A 906 23.67 16.83 16.23
CA ALA A 906 23.36 18.13 15.68
C ALA A 906 24.52 19.04 16.08
N GLY A 907 25.45 19.21 15.18
CA GLY A 907 26.13 20.47 15.10
C GLY A 907 25.01 21.48 14.98
N GLY A 908 24.78 22.25 16.04
CA GLY A 908 23.86 23.35 16.00
C GLY A 908 24.38 24.34 14.99
N GLN A 909 23.98 24.20 13.73
CA GLN A 909 24.04 25.35 12.86
C GLN A 909 22.94 26.25 13.40
N LYS A 910 23.33 27.34 14.10
CA LYS A 910 22.48 28.50 14.30
C LYS A 910 21.71 28.69 13.02
N ASP A 911 20.42 28.93 13.11
CA ASP A 911 19.70 29.59 12.06
C ASP A 911 20.35 30.97 11.93
N ARG A 912 21.40 31.06 11.08
CA ARG A 912 22.17 32.28 10.88
C ARG A 912 21.18 33.27 10.36
N THR A 913 21.14 34.44 10.98
CA THR A 913 20.49 35.59 10.36
C THR A 913 21.37 36.03 9.21
N SER A 914 20.75 36.32 8.09
CA SER A 914 21.39 36.95 6.93
C SER A 914 20.52 38.09 6.43
N PRO A 915 21.13 39.12 5.83
CA PRO A 915 20.37 40.18 5.16
C PRO A 915 19.43 39.58 4.10
N LEU A 916 18.23 40.11 3.97
CA LEU A 916 17.23 39.61 3.03
C LEU A 916 17.74 39.56 1.59
N ASP A 917 18.56 40.55 1.16
CA ASP A 917 19.18 40.57 -0.15
C ASP A 917 20.10 39.39 -0.43
N GLU A 918 20.88 38.97 0.57
CA GLU A 918 21.77 37.80 0.46
C GLU A 918 21.01 36.50 0.32
N ILE A 919 19.88 36.40 0.99
CA ILE A 919 18.99 35.23 0.89
C ILE A 919 18.31 35.19 -0.49
N ILE A 920 17.83 36.33 -0.97
CA ILE A 920 17.22 36.45 -2.31
C ILE A 920 18.25 36.11 -3.38
N GLN A 921 19.47 36.63 -3.28
CA GLN A 921 20.56 36.33 -4.23
C GLN A 921 20.83 34.82 -4.27
N ARG A 922 20.95 34.14 -3.12
CA ARG A 922 21.18 32.69 -3.02
C ARG A 922 20.03 31.88 -3.67
N ILE A 923 18.79 32.30 -3.44
CA ILE A 923 17.62 31.63 -4.05
C ILE A 923 17.66 31.85 -5.57
N ASN A 924 17.95 33.06 -6.05
CA ASN A 924 18.04 33.32 -7.47
C ASN A 924 19.18 32.55 -8.16
N GLU A 925 20.29 32.30 -7.46
CA GLU A 925 21.40 31.47 -7.95
C GLU A 925 20.99 29.99 -8.00
N GLU A 926 20.24 29.49 -7.00
CA GLU A 926 19.74 28.10 -6.95
C GLU A 926 18.74 27.79 -8.07
N PHE A 927 17.88 28.74 -8.38
CA PHE A 927 16.80 28.59 -9.39
C PHE A 927 17.11 29.36 -10.70
N TYR A 928 18.40 29.57 -10.99
CA TYR A 928 18.86 30.29 -12.18
C TYR A 928 18.36 29.65 -13.48
N GLY A 929 17.99 30.47 -14.43
CA GLY A 929 17.64 30.15 -15.81
C GLY A 929 17.97 31.30 -16.75
N GLU A 930 18.03 31.04 -18.06
CA GLU A 930 18.09 32.07 -19.06
C GLU A 930 16.71 32.69 -19.26
N PHE A 931 16.51 33.90 -18.74
CA PHE A 931 15.24 34.58 -18.83
C PHE A 931 15.26 35.59 -19.98
N THR A 932 14.14 35.64 -20.68
CA THR A 932 13.86 36.67 -21.67
C THR A 932 12.85 37.69 -21.13
N ASP A 933 12.67 38.86 -21.81
CA ASP A 933 11.61 39.76 -21.40
C ASP A 933 10.20 39.15 -21.47
N ALA A 934 10.03 38.10 -22.26
CA ALA A 934 8.78 37.33 -22.30
C ALA A 934 8.53 36.48 -21.05
N ASP A 935 9.58 36.12 -20.30
CA ASP A 935 9.48 35.31 -19.08
C ASP A 935 9.15 36.16 -17.83
N ARG A 936 9.01 37.49 -17.99
CA ARG A 936 8.55 38.34 -16.90
C ARG A 936 7.09 38.05 -16.54
N VAL A 937 6.85 37.85 -15.28
CA VAL A 937 5.49 37.53 -14.75
C VAL A 937 4.48 38.59 -15.18
N MET A 938 4.90 39.87 -15.17
CA MET A 938 4.09 40.98 -15.64
C MET A 938 3.70 40.87 -17.12
N VAL A 939 4.65 40.49 -17.97
CA VAL A 939 4.44 40.35 -19.42
C VAL A 939 3.46 39.22 -19.72
N ASP A 940 3.62 38.09 -19.01
CA ASP A 940 2.72 36.93 -19.20
C ASP A 940 1.29 37.25 -18.68
N THR A 941 1.16 38.00 -17.61
CA THR A 941 -0.16 38.45 -17.13
C THR A 941 -0.88 39.33 -18.17
N LEU A 942 -0.17 40.28 -18.79
CA LEU A 942 -0.71 41.07 -19.90
C LEU A 942 -1.06 40.19 -21.10
N TYR A 943 -0.17 39.28 -21.46
CA TYR A 943 -0.43 38.32 -22.53
C TYR A 943 -1.71 37.53 -22.32
N GLN A 944 -1.93 36.93 -21.13
CA GLN A 944 -3.13 36.16 -20.82
C GLN A 944 -4.42 36.98 -20.85
N LYS A 945 -4.34 38.25 -20.42
CA LYS A 945 -5.47 39.20 -20.53
C LYS A 945 -5.79 39.50 -21.99
N MET A 946 -4.79 39.82 -22.81
CA MET A 946 -4.97 40.15 -24.22
C MET A 946 -5.37 38.92 -25.05
N ARG A 947 -4.86 37.75 -24.74
CA ARG A 947 -5.27 36.51 -25.38
C ARG A 947 -6.76 36.22 -25.22
N LYS A 948 -7.37 36.67 -24.12
CA LYS A 948 -8.81 36.55 -23.86
C LYS A 948 -9.63 37.67 -24.51
N ASP A 949 -8.99 38.77 -24.88
CA ASP A 949 -9.70 39.89 -25.47
C ASP A 949 -10.27 39.54 -26.85
N SER A 950 -11.56 39.76 -27.01
CA SER A 950 -12.27 39.47 -28.27
C SER A 950 -11.81 40.32 -29.44
N LYS A 951 -11.36 41.58 -29.17
CA LYS A 951 -10.87 42.52 -30.19
C LYS A 951 -9.48 42.09 -30.64
N ALA A 952 -8.61 41.68 -29.71
CA ALA A 952 -7.29 41.13 -30.04
C ALA A 952 -7.38 39.89 -30.92
N LYS A 953 -8.25 38.95 -30.56
CA LYS A 953 -8.52 37.73 -31.32
C LYS A 953 -9.03 38.05 -32.74
N LYS A 954 -10.03 38.90 -32.83
CA LYS A 954 -10.60 39.28 -34.14
C LYS A 954 -9.56 39.98 -35.01
N ALA A 955 -8.84 40.91 -34.47
CA ALA A 955 -7.82 41.64 -35.19
C ALA A 955 -6.68 40.74 -35.70
N ALA A 956 -6.18 39.83 -34.87
CA ALA A 956 -5.14 38.90 -35.27
C ALA A 956 -5.58 37.90 -36.36
N LYS A 957 -6.89 37.54 -36.40
CA LYS A 957 -7.43 36.61 -37.42
C LYS A 957 -7.78 37.26 -38.74
N THR A 958 -8.15 38.54 -38.74
CA THR A 958 -8.68 39.22 -39.93
C THR A 958 -7.68 40.15 -40.64
N GLU A 959 -6.70 40.65 -39.94
CA GLU A 959 -5.82 41.70 -40.45
C GLU A 959 -4.42 41.19 -40.81
N ASP A 960 -3.76 41.89 -41.76
CA ASP A 960 -2.36 41.65 -42.08
C ASP A 960 -1.46 42.00 -40.87
N ARG A 961 -0.35 41.26 -40.74
CA ARG A 961 0.59 41.38 -39.61
C ARG A 961 1.07 42.83 -39.39
N GLN A 962 1.37 43.57 -40.45
CA GLN A 962 1.83 44.95 -40.34
C GLN A 962 0.74 45.91 -39.85
N VAL A 963 -0.50 45.69 -40.24
CA VAL A 963 -1.68 46.43 -39.77
C VAL A 963 -1.99 46.09 -38.31
N TYR A 964 -1.91 44.81 -37.99
CA TYR A 964 -2.11 44.37 -36.61
C TYR A 964 -1.07 44.97 -35.65
N GLU A 965 0.23 44.75 -35.93
CA GLU A 965 1.31 45.17 -35.02
C GLU A 965 1.46 46.69 -34.91
N ARG A 966 1.21 47.46 -36.01
CA ARG A 966 1.47 48.90 -36.01
C ARG A 966 0.24 49.78 -35.72
N SER A 967 -0.95 49.31 -36.00
CA SER A 967 -2.14 50.17 -35.96
C SER A 967 -3.18 49.73 -34.94
N LEU A 968 -3.41 48.40 -34.79
CA LEU A 968 -4.49 47.91 -33.94
C LEU A 968 -4.03 47.43 -32.55
N PHE A 969 -2.93 46.70 -32.52
CA PHE A 969 -2.42 46.13 -31.29
C PHE A 969 -1.99 47.18 -30.23
N PRO A 970 -1.34 48.31 -30.61
CA PRO A 970 -0.99 49.34 -29.64
C PRO A 970 -2.17 49.83 -28.80
N GLY A 971 -3.31 50.07 -29.40
CA GLY A 971 -4.51 50.53 -28.71
C GLY A 971 -5.13 49.47 -27.79
N ILE A 972 -5.00 48.21 -28.17
CA ILE A 972 -5.45 47.06 -27.32
C ILE A 972 -4.49 46.90 -26.14
N PHE A 973 -3.19 46.99 -26.40
CA PHE A 973 -2.17 46.93 -25.37
C PHE A 973 -2.30 48.05 -24.34
N ASP A 974 -2.44 49.29 -24.79
CA ASP A 974 -2.59 50.46 -23.94
C ASP A 974 -3.81 50.32 -23.00
N THR A 975 -4.94 49.86 -23.51
CA THR A 975 -6.15 49.64 -22.72
C THR A 975 -5.92 48.53 -21.65
N THR A 976 -5.37 47.41 -22.07
CA THR A 976 -5.15 46.24 -21.16
C THR A 976 -4.07 46.55 -20.12
N ALA A 977 -3.02 47.28 -20.50
CA ALA A 977 -1.96 47.70 -19.60
C ALA A 977 -2.45 48.70 -18.56
N GLN A 978 -3.32 49.65 -18.94
CA GLN A 978 -3.95 50.59 -18.00
C GLN A 978 -4.88 49.90 -17.02
N GLU A 979 -5.68 48.96 -17.47
CA GLU A 979 -6.52 48.13 -16.60
C GLU A 979 -5.69 47.31 -15.59
N ALA A 980 -4.61 46.69 -16.06
CA ALA A 980 -3.70 45.93 -15.21
C ALA A 980 -2.97 46.82 -14.19
N TYR A 981 -2.59 48.04 -14.58
CA TYR A 981 -2.02 49.06 -13.68
C TYR A 981 -3.02 49.47 -12.58
N MET A 982 -4.28 49.65 -12.92
CA MET A 982 -5.32 49.95 -11.93
C MET A 982 -5.56 48.83 -10.95
N GLU A 983 -5.43 47.55 -11.38
CA GLU A 983 -5.58 46.42 -10.51
C GLU A 983 -4.37 46.19 -9.58
N ASN A 984 -3.15 46.49 -10.05
CA ASN A 984 -1.91 46.33 -9.29
C ASN A 984 -0.86 47.38 -9.67
N THR A 985 -1.02 48.58 -9.15
CA THR A 985 -0.16 49.74 -9.44
C THR A 985 1.31 49.43 -9.23
N ALA A 986 1.69 48.76 -8.13
CA ALA A 986 3.10 48.51 -7.80
C ALA A 986 3.79 47.56 -8.81
N ALA A 987 3.07 46.62 -9.40
CA ALA A 987 3.63 45.68 -10.37
C ALA A 987 3.90 46.34 -11.73
N TYR A 988 3.10 47.32 -12.12
CA TYR A 988 3.16 47.94 -13.45
C TYR A 988 3.75 49.37 -13.48
N GLU A 989 4.05 49.95 -12.31
CA GLU A 989 4.58 51.29 -12.22
C GLU A 989 5.85 51.50 -13.06
N GLN A 990 6.80 50.58 -12.99
CA GLN A 990 8.05 50.64 -13.78
C GLN A 990 7.83 50.48 -15.28
N LEU A 991 6.77 49.77 -15.71
CA LEU A 991 6.44 49.67 -17.13
C LEU A 991 5.99 51.00 -17.71
N PHE A 992 5.21 51.76 -16.93
CA PHE A 992 4.73 53.10 -17.37
C PHE A 992 5.77 54.22 -17.20
N LEU A 993 6.77 54.03 -16.33
CA LEU A 993 7.83 54.99 -16.11
C LEU A 993 8.96 54.93 -17.19
N ASP A 994 9.10 53.79 -17.87
CA ASP A 994 10.14 53.50 -18.84
C ASP A 994 9.52 53.29 -20.24
N ALA A 995 9.58 54.31 -21.09
CA ALA A 995 9.00 54.34 -22.43
C ALA A 995 9.62 53.25 -23.36
N ASP A 996 10.93 52.98 -23.25
CA ASP A 996 11.60 51.99 -24.07
C ASP A 996 11.19 50.59 -23.68
N LYS A 997 11.04 50.35 -22.40
CA LYS A 997 10.55 49.09 -21.82
C LYS A 997 9.09 48.85 -22.20
N TYR A 998 8.25 49.87 -22.15
CA TYR A 998 6.86 49.79 -22.58
C TYR A 998 6.73 49.38 -24.05
N GLN A 999 7.52 50.01 -24.91
CA GLN A 999 7.54 49.72 -26.37
C GLN A 999 8.11 48.29 -26.65
N ALA A 1000 9.12 47.87 -25.92
CA ALA A 1000 9.71 46.53 -26.08
C ALA A 1000 8.72 45.43 -25.71
N VAL A 1001 8.02 45.53 -24.56
CA VAL A 1001 6.98 44.59 -24.10
C VAL A 1001 5.81 44.57 -25.08
N MET A 1002 5.35 45.74 -25.54
CA MET A 1002 4.26 45.83 -26.51
C MET A 1002 4.60 45.08 -27.82
N ARG A 1003 5.82 45.30 -28.38
CA ARG A 1003 6.26 44.61 -29.61
C ARG A 1003 6.39 43.10 -29.40
N ALA A 1004 6.96 42.65 -28.29
CA ALA A 1004 7.13 41.26 -27.99
C ALA A 1004 5.77 40.54 -27.89
N LEU A 1005 4.78 41.18 -27.24
CA LEU A 1005 3.43 40.63 -27.13
C LEU A 1005 2.65 40.65 -28.44
N ALA A 1006 2.84 41.69 -29.28
CA ALA A 1006 2.22 41.76 -30.59
C ALA A 1006 2.67 40.58 -31.48
N ASP A 1007 3.97 40.31 -31.56
CA ASP A 1007 4.55 39.24 -32.34
C ASP A 1007 4.05 37.85 -31.83
N ARG A 1008 4.07 37.64 -30.52
CA ARG A 1008 3.66 36.39 -29.89
C ARG A 1008 2.16 36.10 -30.09
N LEU A 1009 1.31 37.09 -29.84
CA LEU A 1009 -0.14 36.95 -30.00
C LEU A 1009 -0.58 36.76 -31.45
N TYR A 1010 0.07 37.49 -32.38
CA TYR A 1010 -0.25 37.34 -33.80
C TYR A 1010 0.07 35.96 -34.32
N LYS A 1011 1.24 35.39 -33.99
CA LYS A 1011 1.65 34.08 -34.39
C LYS A 1011 0.67 33.04 -33.87
N GLU A 1012 0.35 33.08 -32.58
CA GLU A 1012 -0.53 32.09 -31.95
C GLU A 1012 -1.98 32.18 -32.45
N LEU A 1013 -2.55 33.37 -32.52
CA LEU A 1013 -3.95 33.55 -32.89
C LEU A 1013 -4.20 33.47 -34.41
N HIS A 1014 -3.15 33.63 -35.22
CA HIS A 1014 -3.24 33.49 -36.67
C HIS A 1014 -3.04 32.07 -37.13
N ASP A 1015 -2.19 31.28 -36.47
CA ASP A 1015 -1.93 29.85 -36.75
C ASP A 1015 -3.06 28.94 -36.26
N ASP A 1016 -3.96 29.40 -35.40
CA ASP A 1016 -5.18 28.72 -34.96
C ASP A 1016 -6.32 28.74 -36.03
N LYS A 1017 -5.94 28.68 -37.33
CA LYS A 1017 -6.89 28.52 -38.45
C LYS A 1017 -7.18 27.06 -38.74
#